data_8fb34fce04b71490a5ac20ae9c06fd2d
#
_entry.id   8fb34fce04b71490a5ac20ae9c06fd2d
#
_cell.length_a   1.000
_cell.length_b   1.000
_cell.length_c   1.000
_cell.angle_alpha   90.00
_cell.angle_beta   90.00
_cell.angle_gamma   90.00
#
_symmetry.space_group_name_H-M   'P 1'
#
loop_
_entity.id
_entity.type
_entity.pdbx_description
1 polymer ?
#
loop_
_entity_poly.entity_id
_entity_poly.type
_entity_poly.pdbx_seq_one_letter_code
_entity_poly.pdbx_strand_id
1 'polypeptide(L)'
;GAMAERTKLWVYFAFGAVFTLIYSITSHWIWHSGGWLFGRGMQDINVDIRNTPVGVEINRGYGDWLWGKDVRFENVSRAALIVSNENNVYTQVGMENASARNVPTFVRFRDSGKTLAGKGRDYLVKEFNYGLFIRQMGEPGQFSTNYKTAALPASAAPTRALRALPASNDWANVLEYGAKGDGSTDDTAALQKAIDSKRTVYLPLGFYVVNDTIRMKPDTVLIALHPGLTQLVIPNGSPQYQGIGSPKALLESARGGDGIVSGLGLATGEVNNRAVALLWRAGEQSLVDDVRIQGGHGTRLYDGSRADPYKKDAKFDTTAHWDRQYPSVWVTDGGGGTFSGIWSPSGYAQAGFYVTNTTTPGKVYELSAEHHIRAEIVLDKVQNWEFLAPQTEEEVRDGADAVSVEIRNSKNILFANYHGYRVTRSYKPMPAAILVTNSSDIRFRNVHVNGESGFASCDDAGCATYLRASKFAYENAIRDVTNKLDVREREFAVFDYSGAQRKAPAPLGKVAKLEGGFYSIAGGVVDAQGKLYFVDRHWKRIFSWTKDQGLVVVRDAPLDPVNLAIDNSGNLMVLSSYGPQASVYAFDPRKPGLDMTMIQPTPVAGRNGGRIAVPVNFWQNGEFKDQLNPDTYEFTTLAEMFARDVALPKANQYVSPDGSLALPAYRVLRQGAEDHLGWRWADSLQTHGFVTAPVGGRVVFTNGSENRTFSGVVGAGGGITDLKLVANRGGEGAAVAPNGDVYVANGQVFIYGKDGKQKGRIDVPERPLQLLFGGANKRTLFILTHHALYATQIN
;
A
#
# COMPACT_ATOMS: atom_id res chain seq x y z
N GLY A 1 -3.14 34.28 -9.02
CA GLY A 1 -3.34 35.40 -8.18
C GLY A 1 -2.55 36.65 -8.55
N ALA A 2 -1.54 37.00 -7.78
CA ALA A 2 -0.84 38.30 -7.88
C ALA A 2 -0.16 38.63 -9.23
N MET A 3 0.15 37.63 -10.03
CA MET A 3 0.73 37.88 -11.37
C MET A 3 -0.33 38.20 -12.44
N ALA A 4 -1.53 37.74 -12.30
CA ALA A 4 -2.60 37.97 -13.28
C ALA A 4 -3.04 39.45 -13.34
N GLU A 5 -2.87 40.19 -12.28
CA GLU A 5 -3.30 41.59 -12.19
C GLU A 5 -2.28 42.63 -12.67
N ARG A 6 -1.00 42.23 -12.78
CA ARG A 6 0.10 43.17 -13.05
C ARG A 6 0.94 42.89 -14.29
N THR A 7 0.67 41.76 -14.96
CA THR A 7 1.46 41.29 -16.10
C THR A 7 0.67 41.46 -17.38
N LYS A 8 1.30 41.91 -18.46
CA LYS A 8 0.64 41.96 -19.77
C LYS A 8 0.19 40.55 -20.15
N LEU A 9 -1.02 40.40 -20.66
CA LEU A 9 -1.69 39.13 -20.95
C LEU A 9 -0.82 38.15 -21.76
N TRP A 10 -0.11 38.64 -22.77
CA TRP A 10 0.75 37.76 -23.60
C TRP A 10 1.97 37.24 -22.80
N VAL A 11 2.54 38.03 -21.88
CA VAL A 11 3.64 37.60 -21.00
C VAL A 11 3.15 36.54 -20.03
N TYR A 12 1.92 36.71 -19.52
CA TYR A 12 1.29 35.73 -18.67
C TYR A 12 1.08 34.39 -19.40
N PHE A 13 0.61 34.42 -20.66
CA PHE A 13 0.47 33.22 -21.47
C PHE A 13 1.81 32.60 -21.85
N ALA A 14 2.80 33.39 -22.20
CA ALA A 14 4.14 32.89 -22.51
C ALA A 14 4.80 32.26 -21.26
N PHE A 15 4.67 32.91 -20.09
CA PHE A 15 5.15 32.36 -18.82
C PHE A 15 4.37 31.08 -18.45
N GLY A 16 3.05 31.10 -18.58
CA GLY A 16 2.21 29.93 -18.34
C GLY A 16 2.57 28.75 -19.23
N ALA A 17 2.83 29.01 -20.52
CA ALA A 17 3.27 27.96 -21.45
C ALA A 17 4.64 27.38 -21.09
N VAL A 18 5.62 28.24 -20.81
CA VAL A 18 6.96 27.82 -20.40
C VAL A 18 6.94 27.14 -19.04
N PHE A 19 6.19 27.67 -18.07
CA PHE A 19 6.01 27.08 -16.75
C PHE A 19 5.30 25.73 -16.85
N THR A 20 4.24 25.63 -17.65
CA THR A 20 3.53 24.37 -17.87
C THR A 20 4.44 23.34 -18.54
N LEU A 21 5.25 23.77 -19.53
CA LEU A 21 6.18 22.87 -20.21
C LEU A 21 7.28 22.34 -19.28
N ILE A 22 7.84 23.20 -18.45
CA ILE A 22 8.92 22.82 -17.53
C ILE A 22 8.35 22.17 -16.26
N TYR A 23 7.33 22.77 -15.67
CA TYR A 23 6.77 22.33 -14.39
C TYR A 23 5.90 21.09 -14.53
N SER A 24 5.11 20.96 -15.59
CA SER A 24 4.29 19.74 -15.79
C SER A 24 5.16 18.52 -16.02
N ILE A 25 6.21 18.65 -16.80
CA ILE A 25 7.16 17.57 -17.06
C ILE A 25 7.90 17.24 -15.75
N THR A 26 8.44 18.25 -15.08
CA THR A 26 9.19 18.04 -13.84
C THR A 26 8.31 17.60 -12.68
N SER A 27 7.10 18.16 -12.56
CA SER A 27 6.15 17.76 -11.50
C SER A 27 5.56 16.39 -11.76
N HIS A 28 5.29 16.03 -13.00
CA HIS A 28 4.89 14.66 -13.35
C HIS A 28 5.98 13.65 -13.01
N TRP A 29 7.23 13.99 -13.26
CA TRP A 29 8.35 13.12 -12.90
C TRP A 29 8.63 13.04 -11.41
N ILE A 30 8.31 14.08 -10.65
CA ILE A 30 8.66 14.19 -9.22
C ILE A 30 7.47 13.84 -8.31
N TRP A 31 6.25 14.31 -8.63
CA TRP A 31 5.13 14.38 -7.69
C TRP A 31 3.92 13.52 -8.04
N HIS A 32 3.81 13.06 -9.27
CA HIS A 32 2.70 12.21 -9.68
C HIS A 32 2.90 10.79 -9.11
N SER A 33 1.83 10.12 -8.70
CA SER A 33 1.89 8.74 -8.16
C SER A 33 2.47 7.73 -9.15
N GLY A 34 2.43 8.02 -10.44
CA GLY A 34 3.15 7.34 -11.51
C GLY A 34 4.38 8.13 -12.00
N GLY A 35 4.84 9.13 -11.23
CA GLY A 35 5.99 9.94 -11.61
C GLY A 35 7.30 9.22 -11.38
N TRP A 36 8.22 9.43 -12.29
CA TRP A 36 9.52 8.78 -12.35
C TRP A 36 10.32 8.77 -11.03
N LEU A 37 10.30 9.86 -10.27
CA LEU A 37 10.97 9.95 -8.97
C LEU A 37 10.11 9.48 -7.79
N PHE A 38 8.80 9.62 -7.87
CA PHE A 38 7.89 9.23 -6.79
C PHE A 38 7.63 7.72 -6.76
N GLY A 39 7.43 7.09 -7.94
CA GLY A 39 7.18 5.67 -8.05
C GLY A 39 8.42 4.79 -7.91
N ARG A 40 9.59 5.32 -8.25
CA ARG A 40 10.82 4.51 -8.32
C ARG A 40 11.57 4.35 -7.00
N GLY A 41 11.22 5.06 -5.95
CA GLY A 41 11.88 4.88 -4.66
C GLY A 41 13.41 4.74 -4.77
N MET A 42 14.06 5.51 -5.65
CA MET A 42 15.48 5.40 -5.98
C MET A 42 15.93 4.02 -6.50
N GLN A 43 15.12 3.39 -7.31
CA GLN A 43 15.46 2.13 -7.97
C GLN A 43 16.15 2.29 -9.31
N ASP A 44 16.57 3.48 -9.63
CA ASP A 44 17.11 3.68 -10.94
C ASP A 44 18.32 2.79 -11.17
N ILE A 45 18.32 2.15 -12.30
CA ILE A 45 19.38 1.32 -12.84
C ILE A 45 20.67 2.09 -13.08
N ASN A 46 20.62 3.41 -13.08
CA ASN A 46 21.73 4.28 -13.46
C ASN A 46 21.93 5.46 -12.53
N VAL A 47 21.64 5.31 -11.24
CA VAL A 47 21.88 6.41 -10.30
C VAL A 47 23.38 6.54 -10.04
N ASP A 48 23.92 7.64 -10.50
CA ASP A 48 25.29 8.10 -10.20
C ASP A 48 25.24 9.26 -9.21
N ILE A 49 25.67 9.03 -7.99
CA ILE A 49 25.70 10.05 -6.91
C ILE A 49 27.14 10.48 -6.70
N ARG A 50 27.44 11.73 -6.97
CA ARG A 50 28.81 12.23 -6.98
C ARG A 50 29.00 13.56 -6.27
N ASN A 51 30.17 13.74 -5.66
CA ASN A 51 30.63 15.03 -5.13
C ASN A 51 29.67 15.67 -4.13
N THR A 52 29.15 14.88 -3.18
CA THR A 52 28.19 15.30 -2.16
C THR A 52 28.60 14.83 -0.77
N PRO A 53 28.22 15.55 0.29
CA PRO A 53 28.43 15.05 1.65
C PRO A 53 27.64 13.77 1.96
N VAL A 54 26.41 13.68 1.49
CA VAL A 54 25.49 12.55 1.71
C VAL A 54 24.94 12.10 0.38
N GLY A 55 25.01 10.80 0.12
CA GLY A 55 24.45 10.23 -1.10
C GLY A 55 22.92 10.14 -1.04
N VAL A 56 22.41 9.43 -0.07
CA VAL A 56 20.96 9.20 0.13
C VAL A 56 20.62 9.38 1.58
N GLU A 57 19.60 10.15 1.86
CA GLU A 57 18.98 10.28 3.17
C GLU A 57 17.47 10.41 3.01
N ILE A 58 16.74 9.50 3.62
CA ILE A 58 15.28 9.57 3.70
C ILE A 58 14.94 10.12 5.08
N ASN A 59 14.55 11.37 5.13
CA ASN A 59 14.25 12.02 6.41
C ASN A 59 12.75 11.98 6.69
N ARG A 60 12.24 10.81 6.99
CA ARG A 60 10.84 10.61 7.38
C ARG A 60 10.70 10.46 8.89
N GLY A 61 9.59 10.92 9.44
CA GLY A 61 9.27 10.81 10.85
C GLY A 61 8.96 9.40 11.33
N TYR A 62 8.75 8.42 10.44
CA TYR A 62 8.27 7.10 10.83
C TYR A 62 9.02 5.91 10.23
N GLY A 63 9.77 6.04 9.18
CA GLY A 63 10.55 4.93 8.63
C GLY A 63 11.10 5.20 7.25
N ASP A 64 12.17 4.51 6.91
CA ASP A 64 12.82 4.63 5.62
C ASP A 64 12.52 3.40 4.77
N TRP A 65 12.07 3.63 3.53
CA TRP A 65 11.87 2.58 2.54
C TRP A 65 12.78 2.81 1.37
N LEU A 66 13.73 1.93 1.19
CA LEU A 66 14.66 2.06 0.09
C LEU A 66 15.30 0.70 -0.20
N TRP A 67 15.29 0.33 -1.45
CA TRP A 67 16.20 -0.70 -1.94
C TRP A 67 16.69 -0.30 -3.32
N GLY A 68 18.01 -0.25 -3.49
CA GLY A 68 18.66 0.14 -4.72
C GLY A 68 19.53 -0.98 -5.29
N LYS A 69 19.68 -1.02 -6.61
CA LYS A 69 20.54 -1.94 -7.32
C LYS A 69 21.37 -1.20 -8.36
N ASP A 70 22.61 -1.61 -8.50
CA ASP A 70 23.54 -1.05 -9.51
C ASP A 70 23.81 0.47 -9.33
N VAL A 71 23.71 0.98 -8.10
CA VAL A 71 23.94 2.39 -7.75
C VAL A 71 25.43 2.68 -7.66
N ARG A 72 25.84 3.88 -8.08
CA ARG A 72 27.23 4.34 -8.00
C ARG A 72 27.36 5.53 -7.09
N PHE A 73 28.34 5.44 -6.20
CA PHE A 73 28.72 6.54 -5.31
C PHE A 73 30.17 6.93 -5.57
N GLU A 74 30.42 8.20 -5.77
CA GLU A 74 31.76 8.74 -6.02
C GLU A 74 31.98 10.04 -5.27
N ASN A 75 33.08 10.14 -4.50
CA ASN A 75 33.42 11.31 -3.70
C ASN A 75 32.27 11.72 -2.75
N VAL A 76 31.79 10.79 -1.95
CA VAL A 76 30.77 11.06 -0.92
C VAL A 76 31.46 11.12 0.44
N SER A 77 31.54 12.32 1.02
CA SER A 77 32.46 12.59 2.13
C SER A 77 31.93 12.19 3.51
N ARG A 78 30.60 12.20 3.72
CA ARG A 78 29.99 11.90 5.02
C ARG A 78 29.44 10.48 5.10
N ALA A 79 28.52 10.12 4.22
CA ALA A 79 27.95 8.78 4.12
C ALA A 79 27.27 8.58 2.77
N ALA A 80 27.42 7.39 2.16
CA ALA A 80 26.65 7.06 0.96
C ALA A 80 25.15 6.95 1.29
N LEU A 81 24.82 6.44 2.48
CA LEU A 81 23.45 6.21 2.91
C LEU A 81 23.29 6.56 4.39
N ILE A 82 22.27 7.32 4.74
CA ILE A 82 21.87 7.55 6.13
C ILE A 82 20.54 6.82 6.37
N VAL A 83 20.53 5.94 7.37
CA VAL A 83 19.33 5.23 7.84
C VAL A 83 18.81 5.95 9.07
N SER A 84 17.56 6.35 9.04
CA SER A 84 16.84 6.94 10.17
C SER A 84 15.81 5.98 10.77
N ASN A 85 15.28 6.31 11.95
CA ASN A 85 14.27 5.52 12.65
C ASN A 85 14.65 4.03 12.80
N GLU A 86 15.84 3.80 13.31
CA GLU A 86 16.34 2.45 13.60
C GLU A 86 15.35 1.66 14.47
N ASN A 87 15.27 0.34 14.21
CA ASN A 87 14.37 -0.59 14.91
C ASN A 87 12.87 -0.34 14.73
N ASN A 88 12.48 0.61 13.89
CA ASN A 88 11.09 0.74 13.46
C ASN A 88 10.79 -0.28 12.36
N VAL A 89 9.67 -0.98 12.44
CA VAL A 89 9.28 -1.98 11.44
C VAL A 89 9.03 -1.39 10.05
N TYR A 90 8.81 -0.09 9.93
CA TYR A 90 8.77 0.59 8.64
C TYR A 90 10.14 0.90 8.03
N THR A 91 11.23 0.76 8.79
CA THR A 91 12.57 1.01 8.27
C THR A 91 13.14 -0.23 7.62
N GLN A 92 13.08 -0.26 6.31
CA GLN A 92 13.51 -1.36 5.45
C GLN A 92 14.42 -0.80 4.36
N VAL A 93 15.72 -0.95 4.53
CA VAL A 93 16.71 -0.30 3.64
C VAL A 93 17.69 -1.33 3.10
N GLY A 94 17.99 -1.27 1.82
CA GLY A 94 18.96 -2.16 1.21
C GLY A 94 19.60 -1.62 -0.06
N MET A 95 20.74 -2.20 -0.40
CA MET A 95 21.47 -1.97 -1.65
C MET A 95 22.08 -3.29 -2.14
N GLU A 96 22.00 -3.52 -3.44
CA GLU A 96 22.67 -4.64 -4.12
C GLU A 96 23.53 -4.12 -5.25
N ASN A 97 24.77 -4.64 -5.32
CA ASN A 97 25.71 -4.29 -6.37
C ASN A 97 26.03 -2.77 -6.46
N ALA A 98 26.20 -2.12 -5.30
CA ALA A 98 26.52 -0.69 -5.26
C ALA A 98 28.04 -0.47 -5.31
N SER A 99 28.53 0.31 -6.29
CA SER A 99 29.94 0.67 -6.38
C SER A 99 30.24 1.95 -5.61
N ALA A 100 31.35 1.98 -4.90
CA ALA A 100 31.77 3.12 -4.09
C ALA A 100 33.24 3.46 -4.43
N ARG A 101 33.50 4.71 -4.83
CA ARG A 101 34.82 5.29 -5.04
C ARG A 101 35.02 6.51 -4.17
N ASN A 102 36.06 6.50 -3.34
CA ASN A 102 36.31 7.56 -2.38
C ASN A 102 35.08 7.86 -1.48
N VAL A 103 34.55 6.80 -0.83
CA VAL A 103 33.40 6.83 0.07
C VAL A 103 33.79 6.14 1.38
N PRO A 104 34.35 6.88 2.36
CA PRO A 104 34.88 6.27 3.60
C PRO A 104 33.79 5.60 4.46
N THR A 105 32.57 6.14 4.46
CA THR A 105 31.42 5.57 5.18
C THR A 105 30.33 5.20 4.19
N PHE A 106 30.00 3.91 4.12
CA PHE A 106 28.89 3.51 3.27
C PHE A 106 27.53 3.76 3.93
N VAL A 107 27.35 3.32 5.18
CA VAL A 107 26.11 3.57 5.91
C VAL A 107 26.38 4.28 7.22
N ARG A 108 25.57 5.23 7.57
CA ARG A 108 25.45 5.84 8.89
C ARG A 108 24.04 5.68 9.41
N PHE A 109 23.94 5.17 10.61
CA PHE A 109 22.68 5.09 11.36
C PHE A 109 22.52 6.37 12.16
N ARG A 110 21.37 7.05 12.00
CA ARG A 110 21.16 8.38 12.59
C ARG A 110 21.05 8.33 14.10
N ASP A 111 20.23 7.42 14.62
CA ASP A 111 19.85 7.40 16.02
C ASP A 111 21.00 6.89 16.90
N SER A 112 21.65 5.81 16.51
CA SER A 112 22.77 5.23 17.27
C SER A 112 24.12 5.84 16.95
N GLY A 113 24.25 6.57 15.85
CA GLY A 113 25.53 7.05 15.33
C GLY A 113 26.45 5.96 14.78
N LYS A 114 26.04 4.73 14.77
CA LYS A 114 26.75 3.60 14.18
C LYS A 114 27.09 3.84 12.71
N THR A 115 28.23 3.30 12.27
CA THR A 115 28.64 3.38 10.87
C THR A 115 29.09 2.03 10.32
N LEU A 116 28.87 1.83 9.02
CA LEU A 116 29.48 0.76 8.26
C LEU A 116 30.50 1.39 7.30
N ALA A 117 31.76 1.15 7.58
CA ALA A 117 32.86 1.73 6.80
C ALA A 117 33.04 1.01 5.46
N GLY A 118 33.55 1.72 4.48
CA GLY A 118 34.05 1.15 3.24
C GLY A 118 35.31 0.30 3.49
N LYS A 119 35.53 -0.70 2.65
CA LYS A 119 36.76 -1.50 2.67
C LYS A 119 37.75 -0.96 1.63
N GLY A 120 38.56 0.03 2.05
CA GLY A 120 39.48 0.72 1.16
C GLY A 120 38.86 1.93 0.46
N ARG A 121 39.59 2.49 -0.52
CA ARG A 121 39.15 3.67 -1.27
C ARG A 121 38.04 3.34 -2.27
N ASP A 122 38.20 2.22 -2.97
CA ASP A 122 37.30 1.78 -4.02
C ASP A 122 36.86 0.34 -3.71
N TYR A 123 35.54 0.15 -3.58
CA TYR A 123 34.96 -1.14 -3.20
C TYR A 123 33.58 -1.33 -3.82
N LEU A 124 33.17 -2.58 -3.87
CA LEU A 124 31.83 -2.98 -4.26
C LEU A 124 31.05 -3.44 -3.02
N VAL A 125 29.90 -2.87 -2.79
CA VAL A 125 28.90 -3.40 -1.85
C VAL A 125 28.06 -4.42 -2.62
N LYS A 126 28.36 -5.70 -2.40
CA LYS A 126 27.59 -6.78 -3.03
C LYS A 126 26.16 -6.78 -2.51
N GLU A 127 26.00 -6.56 -1.23
CA GLU A 127 24.72 -6.59 -0.56
C GLU A 127 24.81 -5.79 0.75
N PHE A 128 23.87 -4.88 0.93
CA PHE A 128 23.55 -4.26 2.20
C PHE A 128 22.04 -4.36 2.41
N ASN A 129 21.60 -4.82 3.58
CA ASN A 129 20.21 -4.75 3.99
C ASN A 129 20.14 -4.46 5.48
N TYR A 130 19.17 -3.64 5.86
CA TYR A 130 18.80 -3.35 7.23
C TYR A 130 17.28 -3.35 7.38
N GLY A 131 16.78 -3.93 8.44
CA GLY A 131 15.35 -3.98 8.77
C GLY A 131 14.93 -5.35 9.28
N LEU A 132 13.69 -5.72 9.05
CA LEU A 132 13.16 -7.04 9.42
C LEU A 132 13.57 -8.10 8.40
N PHE A 133 14.24 -9.15 8.87
CA PHE A 133 14.59 -10.32 8.07
C PHE A 133 13.67 -11.47 8.45
N ILE A 134 12.95 -12.00 7.48
CA ILE A 134 12.19 -13.24 7.63
C ILE A 134 13.14 -14.40 7.31
N ARG A 135 13.40 -15.26 8.28
CA ARG A 135 14.32 -16.39 8.09
C ARG A 135 13.63 -17.61 7.49
N GLN A 136 12.38 -17.82 7.86
CA GLN A 136 11.53 -18.85 7.28
C GLN A 136 10.04 -18.48 7.42
N MET A 137 9.21 -19.10 6.58
CA MET A 137 7.76 -18.98 6.67
C MET A 137 7.26 -19.34 8.08
N GLY A 138 6.26 -18.61 8.56
CA GLY A 138 5.67 -18.84 9.88
C GLY A 138 6.44 -18.22 11.05
N GLU A 139 7.65 -17.70 10.84
CA GLU A 139 8.40 -16.97 11.87
C GLU A 139 8.23 -15.46 11.73
N PRO A 140 8.20 -14.71 12.84
CA PRO A 140 8.23 -13.26 12.80
C PRO A 140 9.59 -12.75 12.36
N GLY A 141 9.59 -11.57 11.75
CA GLY A 141 10.79 -10.86 11.35
C GLY A 141 11.68 -10.48 12.56
N GLN A 142 12.96 -10.53 12.33
CA GLN A 142 13.98 -10.11 13.31
C GLN A 142 14.80 -8.98 12.71
N PHE A 143 15.00 -7.88 13.44
CA PHE A 143 15.89 -6.83 13.01
C PHE A 143 17.31 -7.35 12.82
N SER A 144 17.86 -7.10 11.65
CA SER A 144 19.18 -7.56 11.27
C SER A 144 19.85 -6.60 10.32
N THR A 145 21.16 -6.71 10.22
CA THR A 145 21.99 -6.00 9.27
C THR A 145 22.83 -7.01 8.50
N ASN A 146 22.81 -6.93 7.18
CA ASN A 146 23.68 -7.67 6.30
C ASN A 146 24.55 -6.69 5.51
N TYR A 147 25.87 -6.85 5.56
CA TYR A 147 26.80 -5.98 4.84
C TYR A 147 27.95 -6.79 4.26
N LYS A 148 27.92 -7.02 2.96
CA LYS A 148 28.90 -7.80 2.22
C LYS A 148 29.59 -6.93 1.18
N THR A 149 30.89 -6.84 1.25
CA THR A 149 31.71 -6.07 0.32
C THR A 149 32.72 -6.95 -0.44
N ALA A 150 33.19 -6.45 -1.58
CA ALA A 150 34.27 -7.01 -2.36
C ALA A 150 35.17 -5.90 -2.91
N ALA A 151 36.32 -6.26 -3.46
CA ALA A 151 37.10 -5.33 -4.29
C ALA A 151 36.26 -4.90 -5.49
N LEU A 152 36.34 -3.61 -5.85
CA LEU A 152 35.69 -3.11 -7.05
C LEU A 152 36.40 -3.68 -8.28
N PRO A 153 35.73 -4.37 -9.20
CA PRO A 153 36.35 -4.83 -10.43
C PRO A 153 36.93 -3.66 -11.24
N ALA A 154 38.08 -3.87 -11.87
CA ALA A 154 38.70 -2.83 -12.70
C ALA A 154 37.79 -2.39 -13.87
N SER A 155 37.00 -3.28 -14.39
CA SER A 155 35.87 -3.04 -15.29
C SER A 155 34.57 -3.23 -14.49
N ALA A 156 34.21 -2.27 -13.63
CA ALA A 156 32.83 -2.24 -13.14
C ALA A 156 31.92 -2.21 -14.36
N ALA A 157 31.09 -3.22 -14.52
CA ALA A 157 30.19 -3.30 -15.65
C ALA A 157 29.39 -1.99 -15.73
N PRO A 158 29.31 -1.36 -16.90
CA PRO A 158 28.45 -0.21 -17.05
C PRO A 158 27.04 -0.65 -16.64
N THR A 159 26.37 0.18 -15.85
CA THR A 159 24.94 0.02 -15.60
C THR A 159 24.27 -0.13 -16.95
N ARG A 160 23.42 -1.11 -17.11
CA ARG A 160 22.63 -1.26 -18.33
C ARG A 160 21.66 -0.10 -18.39
N ALA A 161 21.97 0.90 -19.20
CA ALA A 161 20.99 1.88 -19.63
C ALA A 161 19.80 1.14 -20.28
N LEU A 162 18.61 1.70 -20.18
CA LEU A 162 17.51 1.30 -21.05
C LEU A 162 18.01 1.36 -22.49
N ARG A 163 17.57 0.44 -23.30
CA ARG A 163 17.97 0.40 -24.71
C ARG A 163 17.59 1.72 -25.37
N ALA A 164 18.56 2.41 -25.96
CA ALA A 164 18.33 3.70 -26.64
C ALA A 164 17.40 3.52 -27.84
N LEU A 165 16.50 4.48 -28.00
CA LEU A 165 15.69 4.58 -29.23
C LEU A 165 16.58 4.96 -30.42
N PRO A 166 16.26 4.52 -31.63
CA PRO A 166 16.93 4.98 -32.84
C PRO A 166 16.87 6.51 -33.00
N ALA A 167 17.82 7.07 -33.75
CA ALA A 167 17.82 8.51 -34.04
C ALA A 167 16.51 8.92 -34.72
N SER A 168 16.00 10.10 -34.39
CA SER A 168 14.69 10.58 -34.89
C SER A 168 14.62 10.72 -36.42
N ASN A 169 15.75 10.88 -37.07
CA ASN A 169 15.81 10.93 -38.54
C ASN A 169 15.44 9.59 -39.20
N ASP A 170 15.49 8.50 -38.45
CA ASP A 170 15.15 7.15 -38.94
C ASP A 170 13.68 6.78 -38.70
N TRP A 171 12.90 7.68 -38.12
CA TRP A 171 11.51 7.42 -37.77
C TRP A 171 10.57 7.66 -38.95
N ALA A 172 9.87 6.63 -39.38
CA ALA A 172 8.84 6.73 -40.41
C ALA A 172 7.49 7.10 -39.76
N ASN A 173 6.97 8.25 -40.15
CA ASN A 173 5.69 8.74 -39.63
C ASN A 173 4.52 7.95 -40.25
N VAL A 174 3.66 7.37 -39.42
CA VAL A 174 2.49 6.55 -39.88
C VAL A 174 1.53 7.34 -40.75
N LEU A 175 1.44 8.66 -40.61
CA LEU A 175 0.58 9.51 -41.45
C LEU A 175 0.97 9.44 -42.92
N GLU A 176 2.26 9.25 -43.24
CA GLU A 176 2.76 9.06 -44.60
C GLU A 176 2.29 7.73 -45.25
N TYR A 177 1.84 6.77 -44.41
CA TYR A 177 1.31 5.49 -44.86
C TYR A 177 -0.21 5.48 -44.92
N GLY A 178 -0.85 6.61 -44.63
CA GLY A 178 -2.30 6.82 -44.76
C GLY A 178 -3.07 6.76 -43.46
N ALA A 179 -2.39 6.54 -42.29
CA ALA A 179 -3.06 6.60 -41.00
C ALA A 179 -3.59 8.02 -40.72
N LYS A 180 -4.70 8.13 -39.98
CA LYS A 180 -5.34 9.41 -39.65
C LYS A 180 -5.18 9.77 -38.17
N GLY A 181 -5.31 8.82 -37.27
CA GLY A 181 -5.28 9.05 -35.84
C GLY A 181 -6.39 9.98 -35.35
N ASP A 182 -7.51 10.05 -36.04
CA ASP A 182 -8.63 10.96 -35.79
C ASP A 182 -9.70 10.40 -34.84
N GLY A 183 -9.50 9.20 -34.30
CA GLY A 183 -10.42 8.52 -33.38
C GLY A 183 -11.65 7.90 -34.08
N SER A 184 -11.71 7.92 -35.42
CA SER A 184 -12.85 7.43 -36.19
C SER A 184 -12.49 6.57 -37.40
N THR A 185 -11.41 6.91 -38.09
CA THR A 185 -10.93 6.18 -39.29
C THR A 185 -10.26 4.87 -38.84
N ASP A 186 -10.56 3.78 -39.55
CA ASP A 186 -9.85 2.51 -39.35
C ASP A 186 -8.42 2.61 -39.89
N ASP A 187 -7.47 2.70 -38.98
CA ASP A 187 -6.05 2.85 -39.27
C ASP A 187 -5.30 1.50 -39.37
N THR A 188 -5.99 0.37 -39.19
CA THR A 188 -5.38 -0.96 -39.12
C THR A 188 -4.44 -1.25 -40.28
N ALA A 189 -4.92 -1.08 -41.53
CA ALA A 189 -4.12 -1.37 -42.72
C ALA A 189 -2.94 -0.41 -42.89
N ALA A 190 -3.12 0.88 -42.57
CA ALA A 190 -2.08 1.90 -42.68
C ALA A 190 -0.94 1.67 -41.69
N LEU A 191 -1.29 1.36 -40.40
CA LEU A 191 -0.34 1.02 -39.37
C LEU A 191 0.45 -0.25 -39.73
N GLN A 192 -0.26 -1.31 -40.18
CA GLN A 192 0.42 -2.55 -40.56
C GLN A 192 1.34 -2.34 -41.76
N LYS A 193 0.92 -1.57 -42.75
CA LYS A 193 1.75 -1.21 -43.91
C LYS A 193 3.03 -0.45 -43.50
N ALA A 194 2.93 0.47 -42.58
CA ALA A 194 4.12 1.18 -42.04
C ALA A 194 5.08 0.21 -41.37
N ILE A 195 4.59 -0.67 -40.52
CA ILE A 195 5.37 -1.67 -39.80
C ILE A 195 6.02 -2.67 -40.76
N ASP A 196 5.30 -3.12 -41.75
CA ASP A 196 5.84 -4.06 -42.74
C ASP A 196 6.95 -3.42 -43.61
N SER A 197 6.83 -2.12 -43.86
CA SER A 197 7.74 -1.37 -44.74
C SER A 197 8.99 -0.83 -44.02
N LYS A 198 8.87 -0.55 -42.73
CA LYS A 198 9.94 0.13 -41.96
C LYS A 198 10.23 -0.58 -40.64
N ARG A 199 11.48 -0.48 -40.20
CA ARG A 199 11.87 -0.98 -38.89
C ARG A 199 11.39 -0.07 -37.75
N THR A 200 11.58 1.25 -37.91
CA THR A 200 11.22 2.26 -36.91
C THR A 200 10.02 3.05 -37.41
N VAL A 201 8.93 2.96 -36.65
CA VAL A 201 7.63 3.57 -36.98
C VAL A 201 7.24 4.51 -35.84
N TYR A 202 6.90 5.74 -36.21
CA TYR A 202 6.52 6.81 -35.31
C TYR A 202 5.02 7.14 -35.43
N LEU A 203 4.34 7.14 -34.31
CA LEU A 203 2.96 7.57 -34.18
C LEU A 203 2.90 8.94 -33.52
N PRO A 204 2.61 10.02 -34.24
CA PRO A 204 2.36 11.32 -33.65
C PRO A 204 1.07 11.32 -32.80
N LEU A 205 0.78 12.45 -32.15
CA LEU A 205 -0.47 12.64 -31.41
C LEU A 205 -1.67 12.19 -32.23
N GLY A 206 -2.50 11.32 -31.65
CA GLY A 206 -3.68 10.81 -32.30
C GLY A 206 -4.27 9.57 -31.62
N PHE A 207 -5.51 9.28 -31.96
CA PHE A 207 -6.22 8.07 -31.53
C PHE A 207 -6.46 7.20 -32.74
N TYR A 208 -5.63 6.18 -32.91
CA TYR A 208 -5.62 5.30 -34.06
C TYR A 208 -6.59 4.13 -33.85
N VAL A 209 -7.73 4.17 -34.54
CA VAL A 209 -8.74 3.10 -34.44
C VAL A 209 -8.24 1.85 -35.15
N VAL A 210 -8.33 0.72 -34.44
CA VAL A 210 -7.82 -0.58 -34.92
C VAL A 210 -8.91 -1.64 -34.79
N ASN A 211 -9.23 -2.30 -35.90
CA ASN A 211 -10.26 -3.34 -35.97
C ASN A 211 -9.68 -4.76 -36.06
N ASP A 212 -8.38 -4.91 -36.20
CA ASP A 212 -7.66 -6.18 -36.15
C ASP A 212 -6.30 -6.03 -35.46
N THR A 213 -5.67 -7.14 -35.15
CA THR A 213 -4.37 -7.19 -34.47
C THR A 213 -3.28 -6.49 -35.29
N ILE A 214 -2.56 -5.56 -34.67
CA ILE A 214 -1.31 -4.99 -35.19
C ILE A 214 -0.16 -5.92 -34.84
N ARG A 215 0.56 -6.41 -35.87
CA ARG A 215 1.65 -7.38 -35.69
C ARG A 215 3.00 -6.75 -35.94
N MET A 216 3.86 -6.84 -34.97
CA MET A 216 5.25 -6.40 -35.04
C MET A 216 6.12 -7.45 -35.69
N LYS A 217 7.12 -7.03 -36.45
CA LYS A 217 8.25 -7.87 -36.86
C LYS A 217 9.22 -8.06 -35.72
N PRO A 218 10.18 -9.03 -35.80
CA PRO A 218 11.13 -9.29 -34.72
C PRO A 218 11.99 -8.08 -34.32
N ASP A 219 12.23 -7.15 -35.24
CA ASP A 219 13.07 -5.98 -35.07
C ASP A 219 12.31 -4.64 -35.05
N THR A 220 10.97 -4.68 -35.06
CA THR A 220 10.13 -3.46 -35.10
C THR A 220 10.39 -2.57 -33.87
N VAL A 221 10.60 -1.29 -34.16
CA VAL A 221 10.64 -0.21 -33.16
C VAL A 221 9.43 0.68 -33.35
N LEU A 222 8.47 0.59 -32.43
CA LEU A 222 7.25 1.38 -32.44
C LEU A 222 7.34 2.47 -31.39
N ILE A 223 7.36 3.72 -31.82
CA ILE A 223 7.52 4.90 -30.97
C ILE A 223 6.27 5.76 -31.07
N ALA A 224 5.72 6.14 -29.93
CA ALA A 224 4.59 7.06 -29.87
C ALA A 224 4.98 8.31 -29.05
N LEU A 225 4.21 9.37 -29.21
CA LEU A 225 4.54 10.65 -28.59
C LEU A 225 4.38 10.62 -27.07
N HIS A 226 3.27 10.05 -26.59
CA HIS A 226 2.94 9.99 -25.17
C HIS A 226 1.71 9.07 -24.98
N PRO A 227 1.71 8.16 -23.99
CA PRO A 227 0.67 7.13 -23.88
C PRO A 227 -0.74 7.67 -23.57
N GLY A 228 -0.86 8.87 -23.04
CA GLY A 228 -2.16 9.54 -22.87
C GLY A 228 -2.67 10.28 -24.10
N LEU A 229 -1.79 10.58 -25.04
CA LEU A 229 -2.09 11.41 -26.22
C LEU A 229 -1.97 10.65 -27.54
N THR A 230 -1.30 9.50 -27.55
CA THR A 230 -1.14 8.62 -28.70
C THR A 230 -1.57 7.22 -28.32
N GLN A 231 -2.70 6.79 -28.86
CA GLN A 231 -3.31 5.52 -28.46
C GLN A 231 -3.69 4.66 -29.68
N LEU A 232 -3.48 3.35 -29.59
CA LEU A 232 -4.20 2.38 -30.39
C LEU A 232 -5.52 2.04 -29.70
N VAL A 233 -6.62 2.08 -30.42
CA VAL A 233 -7.97 1.99 -29.85
C VAL A 233 -8.79 0.90 -30.54
N ILE A 234 -9.28 -0.08 -29.80
CA ILE A 234 -10.33 -0.98 -30.25
C ILE A 234 -11.68 -0.36 -29.87
N PRO A 235 -12.56 -0.05 -30.83
CA PRO A 235 -13.90 0.45 -30.52
C PRO A 235 -14.70 -0.55 -29.66
N ASN A 236 -15.59 -0.03 -28.84
CA ASN A 236 -16.51 -0.87 -28.09
C ASN A 236 -17.38 -1.72 -29.02
N GLY A 237 -17.50 -3.00 -28.72
CA GLY A 237 -18.31 -3.91 -29.54
C GLY A 237 -17.70 -4.27 -30.89
N SER A 238 -16.37 -4.12 -31.05
CA SER A 238 -15.67 -4.51 -32.27
C SER A 238 -15.88 -6.00 -32.58
N PRO A 239 -16.47 -6.36 -33.77
CA PRO A 239 -16.85 -7.74 -34.04
C PRO A 239 -15.71 -8.75 -33.97
N GLN A 240 -14.49 -8.33 -34.27
CA GLN A 240 -13.29 -9.19 -34.22
C GLN A 240 -12.88 -9.56 -32.80
N TYR A 241 -13.30 -8.79 -31.80
CA TYR A 241 -12.92 -8.96 -30.39
C TYR A 241 -14.08 -9.41 -29.50
N GLN A 242 -15.25 -9.65 -30.11
CA GLN A 242 -16.46 -10.07 -29.39
C GLN A 242 -16.58 -11.59 -29.24
N GLY A 243 -17.51 -11.99 -28.38
CA GLY A 243 -17.91 -13.37 -28.16
C GLY A 243 -16.97 -14.20 -27.34
N ILE A 244 -17.21 -15.52 -27.37
CA ILE A 244 -16.36 -16.50 -26.69
C ILE A 244 -15.37 -17.06 -27.70
N GLY A 245 -14.09 -17.10 -27.32
CA GLY A 245 -13.05 -17.63 -28.21
C GLY A 245 -11.65 -17.37 -27.68
N SER A 246 -10.65 -17.72 -28.48
CA SER A 246 -9.25 -17.46 -28.17
C SER A 246 -8.96 -15.98 -27.96
N PRO A 247 -8.00 -15.63 -27.11
CA PRO A 247 -7.57 -14.26 -26.96
C PRO A 247 -7.12 -13.66 -28.30
N LYS A 248 -7.37 -12.37 -28.47
CA LYS A 248 -6.99 -11.61 -29.66
C LYS A 248 -6.32 -10.30 -29.23
N ALA A 249 -5.07 -10.15 -29.64
CA ALA A 249 -4.27 -9.00 -29.24
C ALA A 249 -4.63 -7.73 -30.03
N LEU A 250 -4.59 -6.57 -29.39
CA LEU A 250 -4.54 -5.28 -30.06
C LEU A 250 -3.16 -5.09 -30.70
N LEU A 251 -2.11 -5.26 -29.90
CA LEU A 251 -0.72 -5.22 -30.35
C LEU A 251 -0.02 -6.54 -30.00
N GLU A 252 0.63 -7.15 -30.97
CA GLU A 252 1.29 -8.44 -30.84
C GLU A 252 2.73 -8.37 -31.31
N SER A 253 3.69 -8.75 -30.46
CA SER A 253 5.09 -8.90 -30.86
C SER A 253 5.31 -10.18 -31.64
N ALA A 254 6.33 -10.21 -32.50
CA ALA A 254 6.87 -11.45 -33.03
C ALA A 254 7.47 -12.32 -31.90
N ARG A 255 7.65 -13.60 -32.15
CA ARG A 255 8.42 -14.49 -31.26
C ARG A 255 9.91 -14.20 -31.41
N GLY A 256 10.60 -14.06 -30.29
CA GLY A 256 12.02 -13.70 -30.28
C GLY A 256 12.25 -12.27 -30.78
N GLY A 257 13.48 -12.00 -31.21
CA GLY A 257 13.82 -10.66 -31.67
C GLY A 257 14.03 -9.65 -30.54
N ASP A 258 14.17 -8.39 -30.96
CA ASP A 258 14.57 -7.29 -30.11
C ASP A 258 13.67 -6.05 -30.25
N GLY A 259 12.39 -6.26 -30.58
CA GLY A 259 11.41 -5.20 -30.78
C GLY A 259 11.32 -4.22 -29.61
N ILE A 260 10.92 -2.99 -29.93
CA ILE A 260 10.70 -1.91 -28.97
C ILE A 260 9.29 -1.34 -29.13
N VAL A 261 8.62 -1.09 -28.02
CA VAL A 261 7.40 -0.26 -27.93
C VAL A 261 7.65 0.81 -26.89
N SER A 262 7.48 2.09 -27.25
CA SER A 262 7.73 3.20 -26.32
C SER A 262 6.70 4.31 -26.47
N GLY A 263 6.19 4.85 -25.35
CA GLY A 263 5.33 6.02 -25.29
C GLY A 263 3.88 5.80 -25.74
N LEU A 264 3.36 4.57 -25.72
CA LEU A 264 2.10 4.20 -26.38
C LEU A 264 0.97 3.88 -25.40
N GLY A 265 -0.21 4.43 -25.65
CA GLY A 265 -1.46 4.02 -25.03
C GLY A 265 -2.15 2.88 -25.79
N LEU A 266 -2.71 1.91 -25.04
CA LEU A 266 -3.46 0.79 -25.60
C LEU A 266 -4.85 0.76 -24.97
N ALA A 267 -5.89 0.96 -25.78
CA ALA A 267 -7.28 1.01 -25.34
C ALA A 267 -8.08 -0.15 -25.97
N THR A 268 -8.52 -1.07 -25.13
CA THR A 268 -9.23 -2.28 -25.58
C THR A 268 -10.75 -2.16 -25.55
N GLY A 269 -11.28 -1.02 -25.09
CA GLY A 269 -12.72 -0.83 -24.89
C GLY A 269 -13.27 -1.67 -23.74
N GLU A 270 -14.55 -1.50 -23.42
CA GLU A 270 -15.17 -2.11 -22.22
C GLU A 270 -15.72 -3.52 -22.46
N VAL A 271 -16.21 -3.77 -23.66
CA VAL A 271 -17.03 -4.96 -23.97
C VAL A 271 -16.39 -5.89 -25.02
N ASN A 272 -15.08 -5.82 -25.16
CA ASN A 272 -14.34 -6.64 -26.13
C ASN A 272 -13.74 -7.88 -25.42
N ASN A 273 -14.55 -8.89 -25.20
CA ASN A 273 -14.26 -10.02 -24.32
C ASN A 273 -13.01 -10.83 -24.68
N ARG A 274 -12.60 -10.79 -25.94
CA ARG A 274 -11.41 -11.52 -26.41
C ARG A 274 -10.14 -10.68 -26.44
N ALA A 275 -10.24 -9.40 -26.06
CA ALA A 275 -9.12 -8.48 -26.17
C ALA A 275 -7.98 -8.80 -25.18
N VAL A 276 -6.75 -8.66 -25.68
CA VAL A 276 -5.50 -8.51 -24.96
C VAL A 276 -4.87 -7.22 -25.44
N ALA A 277 -4.51 -6.30 -24.57
CA ALA A 277 -3.95 -5.04 -25.04
C ALA A 277 -2.56 -5.23 -25.64
N LEU A 278 -1.65 -5.94 -24.94
CA LEU A 278 -0.32 -6.26 -25.43
C LEU A 278 -0.04 -7.76 -25.25
N LEU A 279 0.15 -8.50 -26.34
CA LEU A 279 0.64 -9.87 -26.32
C LEU A 279 2.13 -9.87 -26.69
N TRP A 280 2.99 -10.22 -25.70
CA TRP A 280 4.42 -10.08 -25.83
C TRP A 280 5.15 -11.42 -25.83
N ARG A 281 5.89 -11.70 -26.91
CA ARG A 281 6.67 -12.92 -27.12
C ARG A 281 8.09 -12.61 -27.60
N ALA A 282 8.49 -11.33 -27.55
CA ALA A 282 9.83 -10.90 -27.97
C ALA A 282 10.90 -11.34 -26.98
N GLY A 283 12.15 -11.38 -27.42
CA GLY A 283 13.27 -11.95 -26.70
C GLY A 283 13.85 -11.04 -25.62
N GLU A 284 14.93 -11.49 -24.99
CA GLU A 284 15.59 -10.83 -23.86
C GLU A 284 16.04 -9.38 -24.14
N GLN A 285 16.38 -9.05 -25.39
CA GLN A 285 16.87 -7.73 -25.78
C GLN A 285 15.74 -6.75 -26.15
N SER A 286 14.49 -7.17 -26.03
CA SER A 286 13.33 -6.33 -26.32
C SER A 286 13.04 -5.31 -25.21
N LEU A 287 12.28 -4.26 -25.55
CA LEU A 287 11.93 -3.19 -24.62
C LEU A 287 10.45 -2.78 -24.77
N VAL A 288 9.75 -2.70 -23.66
CA VAL A 288 8.44 -2.05 -23.56
C VAL A 288 8.60 -0.93 -22.52
N ASP A 289 8.46 0.32 -22.96
CA ASP A 289 8.76 1.49 -22.16
C ASP A 289 7.65 2.54 -22.25
N ASP A 290 7.24 3.09 -21.10
CA ASP A 290 6.18 4.11 -21.01
C ASP A 290 4.90 3.68 -21.76
N VAL A 291 4.35 2.52 -21.38
CA VAL A 291 3.10 2.00 -21.96
C VAL A 291 1.98 2.06 -20.96
N ARG A 292 0.84 2.60 -21.39
CA ARG A 292 -0.35 2.72 -20.57
C ARG A 292 -1.52 1.94 -21.15
N ILE A 293 -2.15 1.13 -20.34
CA ILE A 293 -3.41 0.48 -20.70
C ILE A 293 -4.56 1.42 -20.33
N GLN A 294 -5.39 1.76 -21.30
CA GLN A 294 -6.51 2.67 -21.12
C GLN A 294 -7.79 1.90 -20.80
N GLY A 295 -8.62 2.44 -19.93
CA GLY A 295 -9.91 1.84 -19.61
C GLY A 295 -10.22 1.73 -18.12
N GLY A 296 -9.27 2.10 -17.26
CA GLY A 296 -9.45 2.10 -15.81
C GLY A 296 -9.63 3.49 -15.23
N HIS A 297 -9.67 3.52 -13.91
CA HIS A 297 -9.86 4.68 -13.10
C HIS A 297 -8.92 5.85 -13.49
N GLY A 298 -9.51 6.99 -13.79
CA GLY A 298 -8.76 8.20 -14.09
C GLY A 298 -8.13 8.30 -15.48
N THR A 299 -8.23 7.27 -16.33
CA THR A 299 -7.75 7.35 -17.70
C THR A 299 -8.73 8.11 -18.59
N ARG A 300 -8.20 8.80 -19.63
CA ARG A 300 -9.03 9.41 -20.66
C ARG A 300 -9.21 8.46 -21.82
N LEU A 301 -10.45 8.34 -22.27
CA LEU A 301 -10.80 7.62 -23.49
C LEU A 301 -10.59 8.53 -24.71
N TYR A 302 -10.57 7.91 -25.88
CA TYR A 302 -10.33 8.60 -27.14
C TYR A 302 -11.40 9.64 -27.51
N ASP A 303 -12.59 9.55 -26.96
CA ASP A 303 -13.68 10.53 -27.09
C ASP A 303 -13.55 11.72 -26.12
N GLY A 304 -12.47 11.77 -25.36
CA GLY A 304 -12.21 12.81 -24.37
C GLY A 304 -12.90 12.60 -23.02
N SER A 305 -13.79 11.62 -22.92
CA SER A 305 -14.40 11.23 -21.62
C SER A 305 -13.37 10.61 -20.70
N ARG A 306 -13.69 10.54 -19.42
CA ARG A 306 -12.91 9.74 -18.46
C ARG A 306 -13.55 8.37 -18.35
N ALA A 307 -12.69 7.34 -18.37
CA ALA A 307 -13.10 6.03 -17.94
C ALA A 307 -13.46 6.12 -16.44
N ASP A 308 -14.70 5.76 -16.15
CA ASP A 308 -15.20 5.67 -14.77
C ASP A 308 -15.90 4.33 -14.63
N PRO A 309 -15.15 3.27 -14.32
CA PRO A 309 -15.73 1.94 -14.12
C PRO A 309 -16.68 1.87 -12.93
N TYR A 310 -16.70 2.93 -12.10
CA TYR A 310 -17.51 3.01 -10.88
C TYR A 310 -18.75 3.92 -11.03
N LYS A 311 -19.13 4.28 -12.25
CA LYS A 311 -20.37 5.07 -12.46
C LYS A 311 -21.55 4.39 -11.77
N LYS A 312 -22.15 5.11 -10.84
CA LYS A 312 -23.34 4.67 -10.09
C LYS A 312 -24.52 4.34 -11.02
N ASP A 313 -24.55 4.95 -12.19
CA ASP A 313 -25.61 4.84 -13.17
C ASP A 313 -25.37 3.75 -14.22
N ALA A 314 -24.23 3.04 -14.15
CA ALA A 314 -24.03 1.88 -14.99
C ALA A 314 -25.13 0.87 -14.65
N LYS A 315 -26.07 0.70 -15.57
CA LYS A 315 -27.11 -0.33 -15.45
C LYS A 315 -26.40 -1.66 -15.22
N PHE A 316 -26.91 -2.41 -14.27
CA PHE A 316 -26.44 -3.75 -14.01
C PHE A 316 -26.59 -4.57 -15.29
N ASP A 317 -25.49 -4.79 -15.95
CA ASP A 317 -25.44 -5.61 -17.15
C ASP A 317 -24.95 -7.00 -16.77
N THR A 318 -25.86 -7.95 -16.74
CA THR A 318 -25.56 -9.34 -16.42
C THR A 318 -24.65 -10.03 -17.44
N THR A 319 -24.45 -9.42 -18.61
CA THR A 319 -23.55 -9.92 -19.66
C THR A 319 -22.17 -9.29 -19.61
N ALA A 320 -21.99 -8.20 -18.88
CA ALA A 320 -20.75 -7.41 -18.78
C ALA A 320 -20.03 -7.62 -17.44
N HIS A 321 -20.22 -8.78 -16.83
CA HIS A 321 -19.59 -9.08 -15.56
C HIS A 321 -18.16 -9.53 -15.70
N TRP A 322 -17.50 -9.55 -14.56
CA TRP A 322 -16.15 -10.00 -14.34
C TRP A 322 -15.66 -10.94 -15.47
N ASP A 323 -14.38 -10.94 -15.77
CA ASP A 323 -13.81 -11.60 -16.96
C ASP A 323 -14.21 -11.00 -18.31
N ARG A 324 -14.37 -9.71 -18.31
CA ARG A 324 -14.73 -9.01 -19.53
C ARG A 324 -13.69 -9.13 -20.62
N GLN A 325 -12.39 -9.24 -20.22
CA GLN A 325 -11.27 -9.32 -21.14
C GLN A 325 -10.18 -10.24 -20.62
N TYR A 326 -9.33 -10.71 -21.49
CA TYR A 326 -8.08 -11.39 -21.18
C TYR A 326 -7.08 -10.42 -20.53
N PRO A 327 -5.89 -10.89 -20.05
CA PRO A 327 -4.93 -10.00 -19.40
C PRO A 327 -4.58 -8.76 -20.23
N SER A 328 -4.40 -7.64 -19.57
CA SER A 328 -3.99 -6.38 -20.22
C SER A 328 -2.63 -6.51 -20.91
N VAL A 329 -1.60 -6.91 -20.17
CA VAL A 329 -0.28 -7.23 -20.73
C VAL A 329 -0.02 -8.72 -20.50
N TRP A 330 0.11 -9.46 -21.57
CA TRP A 330 0.38 -10.89 -21.51
C TRP A 330 1.71 -11.24 -22.17
N VAL A 331 2.69 -11.59 -21.34
CA VAL A 331 3.99 -12.11 -21.77
C VAL A 331 3.93 -13.63 -21.76
N THR A 332 4.22 -14.27 -22.88
CA THR A 332 4.09 -15.72 -22.98
C THR A 332 5.01 -16.33 -24.05
N ASP A 333 5.02 -17.64 -24.15
CA ASP A 333 5.68 -18.40 -25.22
C ASP A 333 7.14 -18.04 -25.45
N GLY A 334 7.89 -17.91 -24.34
CA GLY A 334 9.30 -17.55 -24.39
C GLY A 334 9.54 -16.04 -24.48
N GLY A 335 8.52 -15.21 -24.25
CA GLY A 335 8.68 -13.77 -24.16
C GLY A 335 9.50 -13.35 -22.94
N GLY A 336 10.23 -12.25 -23.06
CA GLY A 336 11.06 -11.66 -21.99
C GLY A 336 11.42 -10.22 -22.33
N GLY A 337 12.57 -9.73 -21.84
CA GLY A 337 13.05 -8.41 -22.14
C GLY A 337 12.89 -7.42 -20.99
N THR A 338 12.94 -6.15 -21.30
CA THR A 338 12.83 -5.06 -20.32
C THR A 338 11.47 -4.38 -20.45
N PHE A 339 10.81 -4.20 -19.31
CA PHE A 339 9.54 -3.46 -19.18
C PHE A 339 9.78 -2.30 -18.22
N SER A 340 9.47 -1.08 -18.62
CA SER A 340 9.73 0.11 -17.81
C SER A 340 8.55 1.08 -17.90
N GLY A 341 8.11 1.62 -16.77
CA GLY A 341 7.05 2.60 -16.74
C GLY A 341 5.71 2.09 -17.28
N ILE A 342 5.32 0.87 -16.89
CA ILE A 342 4.05 0.28 -17.31
C ILE A 342 2.96 0.64 -16.31
N TRP A 343 1.90 1.26 -16.78
CA TRP A 343 0.71 1.50 -15.98
C TRP A 343 -0.50 0.82 -16.60
N SER A 344 -1.07 -0.12 -15.86
CA SER A 344 -2.24 -0.89 -16.25
C SER A 344 -3.37 -0.71 -15.22
N PRO A 345 -4.18 0.35 -15.35
CA PRO A 345 -5.30 0.60 -14.43
C PRO A 345 -6.63 0.09 -15.00
N SER A 346 -6.65 -1.02 -15.72
CA SER A 346 -7.83 -1.46 -16.47
C SER A 346 -8.80 -2.26 -15.58
N GLY A 347 -9.96 -1.69 -15.27
CA GLY A 347 -11.07 -2.35 -14.60
C GLY A 347 -11.82 -3.38 -15.47
N TYR A 348 -11.36 -3.66 -16.70
CA TYR A 348 -12.05 -4.57 -17.63
C TYR A 348 -11.34 -5.91 -17.80
N ALA A 349 -10.06 -5.98 -17.58
CA ALA A 349 -9.25 -7.17 -17.80
C ALA A 349 -9.16 -8.06 -16.57
N GLN A 350 -9.00 -9.35 -16.80
CA GLN A 350 -8.84 -10.33 -15.71
C GLN A 350 -7.54 -10.14 -14.91
N ALA A 351 -6.48 -9.65 -15.55
CA ALA A 351 -5.19 -9.41 -14.90
C ALA A 351 -4.44 -8.24 -15.55
N GLY A 352 -3.59 -7.57 -14.77
CA GLY A 352 -2.79 -6.44 -15.22
C GLY A 352 -1.56 -6.86 -15.99
N PHE A 353 -0.66 -7.53 -15.32
CA PHE A 353 0.60 -8.03 -15.90
C PHE A 353 0.69 -9.54 -15.70
N TYR A 354 0.56 -10.26 -16.79
CA TYR A 354 0.43 -11.71 -16.80
C TYR A 354 1.59 -12.35 -17.57
N VAL A 355 2.44 -13.11 -16.88
CA VAL A 355 3.60 -13.77 -17.47
C VAL A 355 3.43 -15.28 -17.40
N THR A 356 3.55 -15.96 -18.52
CA THR A 356 3.37 -17.41 -18.58
C THR A 356 4.38 -18.10 -19.50
N ASN A 357 4.74 -19.34 -19.16
CA ASN A 357 5.48 -20.25 -20.05
C ASN A 357 6.75 -19.62 -20.64
N THR A 358 7.60 -19.03 -19.81
CA THR A 358 8.86 -18.44 -20.24
C THR A 358 10.00 -18.67 -19.27
N THR A 359 11.16 -18.92 -19.84
CA THR A 359 12.45 -18.95 -19.14
C THR A 359 13.39 -17.84 -19.62
N THR A 360 12.96 -17.08 -20.62
CA THR A 360 13.68 -15.91 -21.12
C THR A 360 13.72 -14.85 -20.01
N PRO A 361 14.90 -14.31 -19.69
CA PRO A 361 15.01 -13.29 -18.65
C PRO A 361 14.11 -12.09 -18.91
N GLY A 362 13.47 -11.63 -17.83
CA GLY A 362 12.65 -10.42 -17.84
C GLY A 362 13.00 -9.49 -16.69
N LYS A 363 12.98 -8.18 -16.98
CA LYS A 363 13.18 -7.12 -15.99
C LYS A 363 12.06 -6.13 -16.07
N VAL A 364 11.41 -5.92 -14.94
CA VAL A 364 10.28 -4.98 -14.84
C VAL A 364 10.69 -3.86 -13.90
N TYR A 365 10.73 -2.66 -14.43
CA TYR A 365 11.01 -1.44 -13.68
C TYR A 365 9.76 -0.59 -13.65
N GLU A 366 9.28 -0.26 -12.43
CA GLU A 366 8.11 0.59 -12.24
C GLU A 366 6.88 0.07 -13.00
N LEU A 367 6.26 -0.92 -12.43
CA LEU A 367 4.97 -1.44 -12.86
C LEU A 367 3.90 -0.98 -11.87
N SER A 368 2.84 -0.37 -12.36
CA SER A 368 1.61 -0.22 -11.60
C SER A 368 0.50 -1.02 -12.27
N ALA A 369 0.02 -2.06 -11.58
CA ALA A 369 -1.11 -2.88 -12.01
C ALA A 369 -2.25 -2.65 -11.03
N GLU A 370 -3.40 -2.16 -11.53
CA GLU A 370 -4.45 -1.61 -10.70
C GLU A 370 -5.84 -2.02 -11.21
N HIS A 371 -6.74 -2.34 -10.28
CA HIS A 371 -8.18 -2.45 -10.51
C HIS A 371 -8.62 -3.62 -11.40
N HIS A 372 -7.80 -4.65 -11.55
CA HIS A 372 -8.14 -5.81 -12.35
C HIS A 372 -9.09 -6.76 -11.62
N ILE A 373 -9.76 -7.60 -12.37
CA ILE A 373 -10.90 -8.38 -11.86
C ILE A 373 -10.45 -9.56 -11.00
N ARG A 374 -9.36 -10.25 -11.39
CA ARG A 374 -8.91 -11.46 -10.70
C ARG A 374 -7.55 -11.32 -10.04
N ALA A 375 -6.62 -10.67 -10.68
CA ALA A 375 -5.27 -10.52 -10.17
C ALA A 375 -4.58 -9.30 -10.80
N GLU A 376 -3.65 -8.72 -10.07
CA GLU A 376 -2.86 -7.62 -10.62
C GLU A 376 -1.62 -8.15 -11.36
N ILE A 377 -0.81 -8.99 -10.70
CA ILE A 377 0.37 -9.61 -11.30
C ILE A 377 0.29 -11.13 -11.17
N VAL A 378 0.48 -11.84 -12.28
CA VAL A 378 0.49 -13.31 -12.28
C VAL A 378 1.74 -13.82 -12.98
N LEU A 379 2.44 -14.76 -12.34
CA LEU A 379 3.56 -15.53 -12.90
C LEU A 379 3.20 -17.01 -12.87
N ASP A 380 3.14 -17.67 -14.03
CA ASP A 380 2.90 -19.11 -14.09
C ASP A 380 3.88 -19.79 -15.06
N LYS A 381 4.73 -20.68 -14.52
CA LYS A 381 5.83 -21.34 -15.25
C LYS A 381 6.84 -20.33 -15.80
N VAL A 382 7.30 -19.43 -14.92
CA VAL A 382 8.22 -18.34 -15.23
C VAL A 382 9.55 -18.55 -14.52
N GLN A 383 10.65 -18.25 -15.19
CA GLN A 383 11.99 -18.29 -14.57
C GLN A 383 12.82 -17.06 -14.96
N ASN A 384 13.72 -16.65 -14.07
CA ASN A 384 14.73 -15.60 -14.28
C ASN A 384 14.13 -14.20 -14.48
N TRP A 385 13.19 -13.83 -13.64
CA TRP A 385 12.55 -12.51 -13.71
C TRP A 385 12.84 -11.65 -12.48
N GLU A 386 13.00 -10.35 -12.72
CA GLU A 386 13.17 -9.33 -11.68
C GLU A 386 12.06 -8.30 -11.79
N PHE A 387 11.34 -8.07 -10.68
CA PHE A 387 10.35 -7.00 -10.51
C PHE A 387 10.90 -5.98 -9.54
N LEU A 388 11.16 -4.78 -10.05
CA LEU A 388 11.79 -3.68 -9.32
C LEU A 388 10.80 -2.51 -9.24
N ALA A 389 10.31 -2.18 -8.03
CA ALA A 389 9.20 -1.29 -7.71
C ALA A 389 7.87 -1.64 -8.42
N PRO A 390 7.39 -2.85 -8.33
CA PRO A 390 6.01 -3.10 -8.71
C PRO A 390 5.07 -2.59 -7.62
N GLN A 391 3.98 -1.97 -8.07
CA GLN A 391 2.83 -1.61 -7.26
C GLN A 391 1.62 -2.41 -7.70
N THR A 392 0.77 -2.78 -6.75
CA THR A 392 -0.56 -3.33 -7.01
C THR A 392 -1.60 -2.59 -6.20
N GLU A 393 -2.77 -2.36 -6.80
CA GLU A 393 -3.90 -1.71 -6.15
C GLU A 393 -5.21 -2.39 -6.54
N GLU A 394 -5.90 -2.98 -5.58
CA GLU A 394 -7.22 -3.56 -5.80
C GLU A 394 -8.31 -2.62 -5.34
N GLU A 395 -9.36 -2.52 -6.15
CA GLU A 395 -10.49 -1.64 -5.91
C GLU A 395 -11.78 -2.40 -5.55
N VAL A 396 -12.76 -1.64 -5.08
CA VAL A 396 -13.91 -2.08 -4.28
C VAL A 396 -14.99 -2.86 -5.01
N ARG A 397 -15.14 -2.73 -6.32
CA ARG A 397 -16.28 -3.34 -7.01
C ARG A 397 -15.91 -4.64 -7.69
N ASP A 398 -15.30 -4.52 -8.83
CA ASP A 398 -15.02 -5.67 -9.68
C ASP A 398 -13.80 -6.46 -9.19
N GLY A 399 -12.81 -5.76 -8.62
CA GLY A 399 -11.56 -6.34 -8.08
C GLY A 399 -11.57 -6.60 -6.57
N ALA A 400 -12.73 -6.60 -5.91
CA ALA A 400 -12.83 -6.74 -4.45
C ALA A 400 -12.21 -8.04 -3.90
N ASP A 401 -12.20 -9.09 -4.69
CA ASP A 401 -11.58 -10.38 -4.36
C ASP A 401 -10.31 -10.67 -5.20
N ALA A 402 -9.82 -9.69 -5.95
CA ALA A 402 -8.61 -9.84 -6.77
C ALA A 402 -7.38 -10.10 -5.89
N VAL A 403 -6.44 -10.88 -6.41
CA VAL A 403 -5.17 -11.19 -5.78
C VAL A 403 -4.12 -10.21 -6.28
N SER A 404 -3.36 -9.61 -5.39
CA SER A 404 -2.32 -8.66 -5.77
C SER A 404 -1.22 -9.30 -6.60
N VAL A 405 -0.61 -10.39 -6.10
CA VAL A 405 0.44 -11.14 -6.82
C VAL A 405 0.22 -12.63 -6.67
N GLU A 406 0.23 -13.34 -7.77
CA GLU A 406 0.15 -14.79 -7.80
C GLU A 406 1.35 -15.40 -8.52
N ILE A 407 2.11 -16.25 -7.82
CA ILE A 407 3.32 -16.90 -8.35
C ILE A 407 3.10 -18.41 -8.31
N ARG A 408 3.03 -19.03 -9.49
CA ARG A 408 2.78 -20.47 -9.63
C ARG A 408 3.86 -21.14 -10.47
N ASN A 409 4.31 -22.33 -10.06
CA ASN A 409 5.21 -23.17 -10.84
C ASN A 409 6.45 -22.41 -11.36
N SER A 410 6.94 -21.43 -10.60
CA SER A 410 7.94 -20.46 -11.03
C SER A 410 9.21 -20.54 -10.18
N LYS A 411 10.32 -20.06 -10.73
CA LYS A 411 11.62 -20.18 -10.08
C LYS A 411 12.54 -19.01 -10.44
N ASN A 412 13.47 -18.68 -9.51
CA ASN A 412 14.46 -17.62 -9.67
C ASN A 412 13.81 -16.26 -10.01
N ILE A 413 13.03 -15.78 -9.07
CA ILE A 413 12.28 -14.52 -9.18
C ILE A 413 12.77 -13.56 -8.11
N LEU A 414 12.93 -12.28 -8.46
CA LEU A 414 13.16 -11.18 -7.51
C LEU A 414 11.96 -10.24 -7.50
N PHE A 415 11.44 -9.98 -6.31
CA PHE A 415 10.54 -8.84 -6.04
C PHE A 415 11.25 -7.88 -5.10
N ALA A 416 11.49 -6.66 -5.58
CA ALA A 416 12.14 -5.62 -4.79
C ALA A 416 11.30 -4.33 -4.78
N ASN A 417 11.23 -3.66 -3.63
CA ASN A 417 10.38 -2.49 -3.36
C ASN A 417 8.91 -2.71 -3.77
N TYR A 418 8.40 -3.88 -3.49
CA TYR A 418 7.00 -4.17 -3.78
C TYR A 418 6.11 -3.38 -2.82
N HIS A 419 5.18 -2.63 -3.40
CA HIS A 419 4.13 -1.95 -2.67
C HIS A 419 2.77 -2.51 -3.08
N GLY A 420 2.19 -3.33 -2.20
CA GLY A 420 0.83 -3.84 -2.35
C GLY A 420 -0.11 -3.09 -1.45
N TYR A 421 -1.13 -2.45 -2.00
CA TYR A 421 -2.19 -1.88 -1.20
C TYR A 421 -3.56 -2.14 -1.83
N ARG A 422 -4.59 -2.01 -1.02
CA ARG A 422 -5.94 -2.33 -1.40
C ARG A 422 -6.87 -1.23 -0.94
N VAL A 423 -7.54 -0.60 -1.89
CA VAL A 423 -8.61 0.34 -1.62
C VAL A 423 -9.87 -0.47 -1.37
N THR A 424 -10.31 -0.54 -0.14
CA THR A 424 -11.48 -1.35 0.20
C THR A 424 -12.42 -0.63 1.15
N ARG A 425 -13.69 -0.60 0.78
CA ARG A 425 -14.80 -0.24 1.68
C ARG A 425 -15.31 -1.45 2.46
N SER A 426 -14.78 -2.62 2.16
CA SER A 426 -15.08 -3.85 2.85
C SER A 426 -14.15 -4.02 4.04
N TYR A 427 -14.66 -4.62 5.11
CA TYR A 427 -13.87 -5.05 6.26
C TYR A 427 -13.30 -6.46 6.10
N LYS A 428 -13.52 -7.09 4.96
CA LYS A 428 -12.98 -8.42 4.70
C LYS A 428 -11.52 -8.31 4.26
N PRO A 429 -10.55 -8.63 5.11
CA PRO A 429 -9.17 -8.67 4.69
C PRO A 429 -8.92 -9.86 3.78
N MET A 430 -8.04 -9.68 2.81
CA MET A 430 -7.53 -10.80 2.02
C MET A 430 -6.53 -11.61 2.84
N PRO A 431 -6.48 -12.93 2.64
CA PRO A 431 -5.57 -13.79 3.41
C PRO A 431 -4.09 -13.42 3.24
N ALA A 432 -3.68 -12.99 2.06
CA ALA A 432 -2.34 -12.47 1.77
C ALA A 432 -2.34 -11.65 0.49
N ALA A 433 -1.36 -10.76 0.35
CA ALA A 433 -1.14 -10.01 -0.88
C ALA A 433 -0.47 -10.86 -1.96
N ILE A 434 0.50 -11.70 -1.56
CA ILE A 434 1.25 -12.56 -2.48
C ILE A 434 0.90 -14.01 -2.20
N LEU A 435 0.40 -14.72 -3.20
CA LEU A 435 0.17 -16.16 -3.16
C LEU A 435 1.29 -16.89 -3.92
N VAL A 436 1.91 -17.86 -3.27
CA VAL A 436 2.96 -18.70 -3.86
C VAL A 436 2.50 -20.14 -3.89
N THR A 437 2.54 -20.76 -5.07
CA THR A 437 2.15 -22.16 -5.27
C THR A 437 3.23 -22.90 -6.05
N ASN A 438 3.71 -24.00 -5.52
CA ASN A 438 4.65 -24.89 -6.21
C ASN A 438 5.83 -24.14 -6.89
N SER A 439 6.45 -23.23 -6.18
CA SER A 439 7.51 -22.35 -6.67
C SER A 439 8.72 -22.37 -5.76
N SER A 440 9.89 -21.91 -6.25
CA SER A 440 11.13 -21.90 -5.47
C SER A 440 12.05 -20.75 -5.86
N ASP A 441 13.07 -20.51 -5.03
CA ASP A 441 14.12 -19.53 -5.28
C ASP A 441 13.55 -18.13 -5.58
N ILE A 442 12.62 -17.66 -4.74
CA ILE A 442 12.05 -16.34 -4.85
C ILE A 442 12.69 -15.44 -3.79
N ARG A 443 13.26 -14.34 -4.23
CA ARG A 443 13.87 -13.34 -3.35
C ARG A 443 12.93 -12.15 -3.20
N PHE A 444 12.64 -11.78 -1.97
CA PHE A 444 11.87 -10.59 -1.63
C PHE A 444 12.77 -9.57 -0.93
N ARG A 445 12.77 -8.33 -1.41
CA ARG A 445 13.55 -7.22 -0.86
C ARG A 445 12.66 -6.01 -0.67
N ASN A 446 12.68 -5.44 0.52
CA ASN A 446 11.90 -4.25 0.84
C ASN A 446 10.43 -4.35 0.41
N VAL A 447 9.68 -5.21 1.07
CA VAL A 447 8.26 -5.45 0.81
C VAL A 447 7.41 -4.61 1.75
N HIS A 448 6.41 -3.94 1.19
CA HIS A 448 5.40 -3.19 1.92
C HIS A 448 4.02 -3.58 1.44
N VAL A 449 3.24 -4.17 2.34
CA VAL A 449 1.85 -4.54 2.09
C VAL A 449 0.98 -3.83 3.10
N ASN A 450 0.20 -2.88 2.66
CA ASN A 450 -0.71 -2.15 3.52
C ASN A 450 -2.09 -1.98 2.87
N GLY A 451 -3.00 -1.36 3.56
CA GLY A 451 -4.27 -0.95 3.02
C GLY A 451 -4.36 0.55 3.11
N GLU A 452 -4.32 1.26 2.00
CA GLU A 452 -4.42 2.70 2.04
C GLU A 452 -5.73 3.13 2.69
N SER A 453 -6.83 2.72 2.14
CA SER A 453 -8.13 2.92 2.78
C SER A 453 -8.36 1.96 3.93
N GLY A 454 -7.33 1.17 4.25
CA GLY A 454 -7.24 0.46 5.49
C GLY A 454 -7.61 1.36 6.66
N PHE A 455 -7.46 2.64 6.57
CA PHE A 455 -7.85 3.61 7.58
C PHE A 455 -9.27 4.13 7.45
N ALA A 456 -9.95 3.94 6.34
CA ALA A 456 -11.24 4.54 6.12
C ALA A 456 -12.37 3.53 5.94
N SER A 457 -13.44 3.66 6.71
CA SER A 457 -14.74 3.17 6.35
C SER A 457 -15.43 4.27 5.58
N CYS A 458 -15.46 4.15 4.28
CA CYS A 458 -16.05 5.16 3.43
C CYS A 458 -17.42 4.72 2.91
N ASP A 459 -18.34 5.67 2.88
CA ASP A 459 -19.63 5.58 2.19
C ASP A 459 -19.88 6.87 1.43
N ASP A 460 -21.05 7.04 0.86
CA ASP A 460 -21.43 8.26 0.13
C ASP A 460 -21.45 9.51 1.03
N ALA A 461 -21.50 9.36 2.34
CA ALA A 461 -21.44 10.44 3.31
C ALA A 461 -20.02 10.77 3.76
N GLY A 462 -19.00 9.99 3.37
CA GLY A 462 -17.60 10.21 3.69
C GLY A 462 -16.93 9.02 4.40
N CYS A 463 -15.83 9.30 5.06
CA CYS A 463 -15.02 8.26 5.71
C CYS A 463 -14.93 8.47 7.22
N ALA A 464 -15.05 7.37 7.97
CA ALA A 464 -14.85 7.30 9.41
C ALA A 464 -13.54 6.56 9.70
N THR A 465 -12.44 7.26 9.74
CA THR A 465 -11.13 6.63 9.71
C THR A 465 -10.77 5.88 10.98
N TYR A 466 -10.73 6.53 12.12
CA TYR A 466 -10.27 5.93 13.37
C TYR A 466 -11.34 5.15 14.14
N LEU A 467 -12.54 5.04 13.61
CA LEU A 467 -13.63 4.35 14.28
C LEU A 467 -13.83 2.90 13.82
N ARG A 468 -12.91 2.32 13.08
CA ARG A 468 -13.12 0.99 12.56
C ARG A 468 -12.39 -0.11 13.32
N ALA A 469 -12.95 -1.29 13.24
CA ALA A 469 -12.41 -2.45 13.90
C ALA A 469 -11.10 -2.95 13.29
N SER A 470 -10.96 -2.85 11.96
CA SER A 470 -9.74 -3.22 11.24
C SER A 470 -9.43 -2.22 10.15
N LYS A 471 -8.18 -1.84 10.07
CA LYS A 471 -7.67 -0.93 9.03
C LYS A 471 -6.88 -1.63 7.93
N PHE A 472 -6.60 -2.91 8.09
CA PHE A 472 -5.74 -3.63 7.18
C PHE A 472 -6.52 -4.43 6.15
N ALA A 473 -6.11 -4.30 4.90
CA ALA A 473 -6.72 -5.02 3.80
C ALA A 473 -6.17 -6.44 3.62
N TYR A 474 -5.04 -6.74 4.25
CA TYR A 474 -4.40 -8.06 4.19
C TYR A 474 -4.05 -8.57 5.59
N GLU A 475 -4.24 -9.87 5.80
CA GLU A 475 -3.80 -10.52 7.05
C GLU A 475 -2.30 -10.78 7.04
N ASN A 476 -1.76 -11.18 5.90
CA ASN A 476 -0.38 -11.61 5.74
C ASN A 476 0.23 -10.96 4.48
N ALA A 477 1.55 -10.81 4.42
CA ALA A 477 2.21 -10.40 3.19
C ALA A 477 2.24 -11.51 2.16
N ILE A 478 2.66 -12.71 2.56
CA ILE A 478 2.86 -13.84 1.64
C ILE A 478 2.19 -15.09 2.23
N ARG A 479 1.51 -15.84 1.39
CA ARG A 479 1.02 -17.18 1.69
C ARG A 479 1.63 -18.21 0.73
N ASP A 480 2.31 -19.20 1.28
CA ASP A 480 2.62 -20.43 0.58
C ASP A 480 1.40 -21.35 0.61
N VAL A 481 0.69 -21.40 -0.51
CA VAL A 481 -0.53 -22.19 -0.65
C VAL A 481 -0.23 -23.70 -0.57
N THR A 482 0.92 -24.11 -1.11
CA THR A 482 1.34 -25.51 -1.13
C THR A 482 1.60 -26.05 0.27
N ASN A 483 2.37 -25.31 1.07
CA ASN A 483 2.81 -25.73 2.39
C ASN A 483 1.91 -25.18 3.52
N LYS A 484 0.93 -24.32 3.22
CA LYS A 484 0.02 -23.67 4.18
C LYS A 484 0.76 -22.88 5.25
N LEU A 485 1.75 -22.11 4.83
CA LEU A 485 2.58 -21.26 5.68
C LEU A 485 2.44 -19.79 5.28
N ASP A 486 2.56 -18.90 6.25
CA ASP A 486 2.40 -17.47 6.03
C ASP A 486 3.62 -16.67 6.50
N VAL A 487 3.94 -15.59 5.78
CA VAL A 487 4.72 -14.47 6.28
C VAL A 487 3.74 -13.40 6.76
N ARG A 488 3.66 -13.20 8.07
CA ARG A 488 2.71 -12.29 8.69
C ARG A 488 3.18 -10.85 8.75
N GLU A 489 4.48 -10.65 8.76
CA GLU A 489 5.05 -9.30 8.67
C GLU A 489 4.65 -8.70 7.32
N ARG A 490 4.03 -7.53 7.35
CA ARG A 490 3.59 -6.83 6.14
C ARG A 490 4.66 -5.91 5.57
N GLU A 491 5.60 -5.52 6.41
CA GLU A 491 6.78 -4.75 6.06
C GLU A 491 8.03 -5.54 6.49
N PHE A 492 8.91 -5.83 5.55
CA PHE A 492 10.17 -6.51 5.84
C PHE A 492 11.24 -6.22 4.77
N ALA A 493 12.51 -6.24 5.20
CA ALA A 493 13.65 -5.96 4.35
C ALA A 493 14.05 -7.15 3.47
N VAL A 494 14.07 -8.36 4.03
CA VAL A 494 14.64 -9.53 3.38
C VAL A 494 13.82 -10.78 3.68
N PHE A 495 13.48 -11.49 2.61
CA PHE A 495 13.01 -12.87 2.70
C PHE A 495 13.46 -13.66 1.46
N ASP A 496 14.15 -14.79 1.68
CA ASP A 496 14.56 -15.71 0.64
C ASP A 496 13.74 -16.99 0.74
N TYR A 497 12.77 -17.13 -0.16
CA TYR A 497 11.90 -18.30 -0.22
C TYR A 497 12.51 -19.40 -1.07
N SER A 498 12.88 -20.50 -0.45
CA SER A 498 13.54 -21.63 -1.13
C SER A 498 12.59 -22.62 -1.81
N GLY A 499 11.31 -22.60 -1.44
CA GLY A 499 10.32 -23.61 -1.88
C GLY A 499 10.43 -24.95 -1.17
N ALA A 500 11.42 -25.14 -0.31
CA ALA A 500 11.57 -26.39 0.45
C ALA A 500 10.44 -26.52 1.49
N GLN A 501 9.85 -27.71 1.61
CA GLN A 501 8.92 -28.00 2.69
C GLN A 501 9.66 -27.85 4.03
N ARG A 502 9.21 -26.95 4.86
CA ARG A 502 9.65 -26.81 6.23
C ARG A 502 8.47 -27.05 7.16
N LYS A 503 8.73 -27.76 8.25
CA LYS A 503 7.74 -27.89 9.31
C LYS A 503 7.47 -26.49 9.87
N ALA A 504 6.19 -26.12 10.04
CA ALA A 504 5.83 -24.90 10.72
C ALA A 504 6.56 -24.83 12.08
N PRO A 505 7.12 -23.68 12.48
CA PRO A 505 7.72 -23.53 13.79
C PRO A 505 6.71 -23.90 14.88
N ALA A 506 7.19 -24.53 15.95
CA ALA A 506 6.31 -24.79 17.09
C ALA A 506 5.82 -23.45 17.66
N PRO A 507 4.51 -23.28 17.90
CA PRO A 507 4.00 -22.05 18.47
C PRO A 507 4.61 -21.79 19.84
N LEU A 508 5.02 -20.54 20.08
CA LEU A 508 5.49 -20.10 21.39
C LEU A 508 4.27 -19.68 22.22
N GLY A 509 4.11 -20.32 23.35
CA GLY A 509 2.95 -20.14 24.21
C GLY A 509 1.76 -21.03 23.85
N LYS A 510 0.87 -21.21 24.81
CA LYS A 510 -0.37 -21.97 24.62
C LYS A 510 -1.52 -20.98 24.48
N VAL A 511 -1.99 -20.83 23.26
CA VAL A 511 -3.16 -20.03 22.93
C VAL A 511 -4.33 -20.96 22.61
N ALA A 512 -5.44 -20.80 23.31
CA ALA A 512 -6.65 -21.56 23.07
C ALA A 512 -7.61 -20.75 22.18
N LYS A 513 -8.17 -21.38 21.18
CA LYS A 513 -9.31 -20.83 20.45
C LYS A 513 -10.55 -21.03 21.31
N LEU A 514 -11.20 -19.92 21.66
CA LEU A 514 -12.43 -19.94 22.46
C LEU A 514 -13.67 -20.04 21.57
N GLU A 515 -13.73 -19.18 20.53
CA GLU A 515 -14.86 -19.08 19.61
C GLU A 515 -14.38 -18.76 18.19
N GLY A 516 -15.25 -18.96 17.21
CA GLY A 516 -14.99 -18.67 15.80
C GLY A 516 -16.23 -18.34 15.01
N GLY A 517 -16.08 -18.16 13.70
CA GLY A 517 -17.20 -17.83 12.81
C GLY A 517 -17.51 -16.34 12.72
N PHE A 518 -16.59 -15.51 13.19
CA PHE A 518 -16.69 -14.07 13.07
C PHE A 518 -16.17 -13.59 11.72
N TYR A 519 -16.48 -12.34 11.41
CA TYR A 519 -15.97 -11.69 10.21
C TYR A 519 -14.81 -10.72 10.54
N SER A 520 -14.99 -9.85 11.53
CA SER A 520 -13.93 -8.96 12.02
C SER A 520 -14.27 -8.47 13.42
N ILE A 521 -13.61 -9.02 14.43
CA ILE A 521 -13.91 -8.69 15.82
C ILE A 521 -12.83 -7.80 16.44
N ALA A 522 -13.28 -6.73 17.06
CA ALA A 522 -12.48 -5.79 17.83
C ALA A 522 -13.42 -4.91 18.70
N GLY A 523 -12.92 -3.76 19.15
CA GLY A 523 -13.74 -2.81 19.90
C GLY A 523 -14.26 -3.35 21.22
N GLY A 524 -13.48 -4.19 21.88
CA GLY A 524 -13.89 -4.87 23.09
C GLY A 524 -13.61 -4.12 24.38
N VAL A 525 -14.29 -4.53 25.46
CA VAL A 525 -14.08 -4.11 26.83
C VAL A 525 -14.33 -5.29 27.78
N VAL A 526 -13.70 -5.27 28.93
CA VAL A 526 -13.92 -6.26 29.97
C VAL A 526 -14.52 -5.58 31.19
N ASP A 527 -15.59 -6.16 31.74
CA ASP A 527 -16.25 -5.65 32.96
C ASP A 527 -15.46 -5.96 34.24
N ALA A 528 -15.96 -5.48 35.38
CA ALA A 528 -15.33 -5.69 36.68
C ALA A 528 -15.31 -7.18 37.07
N GLN A 529 -16.20 -7.99 36.57
CA GLN A 529 -16.32 -9.43 36.82
C GLN A 529 -15.44 -10.26 35.87
N GLY A 530 -14.78 -9.61 34.90
CA GLY A 530 -13.91 -10.26 33.92
C GLY A 530 -14.64 -10.80 32.69
N LYS A 531 -15.92 -10.45 32.51
CA LYS A 531 -16.68 -10.78 31.31
C LYS A 531 -16.26 -9.90 30.14
N LEU A 532 -15.95 -10.51 29.02
CA LEU A 532 -15.58 -9.84 27.79
C LEU A 532 -16.81 -9.43 27.01
N TYR A 533 -16.83 -8.20 26.51
CA TYR A 533 -17.77 -7.70 25.48
C TYR A 533 -16.96 -7.24 24.28
N PHE A 534 -17.47 -7.49 23.06
CA PHE A 534 -16.78 -7.09 21.83
C PHE A 534 -17.74 -6.96 20.65
N VAL A 535 -17.28 -6.34 19.59
CA VAL A 535 -18.06 -6.03 18.39
C VAL A 535 -17.58 -6.90 17.22
N ASP A 536 -18.51 -7.51 16.49
CA ASP A 536 -18.26 -7.90 15.09
C ASP A 536 -18.73 -6.75 14.19
N ARG A 537 -17.80 -6.04 13.64
CA ARG A 537 -18.03 -4.80 12.91
C ARG A 537 -18.84 -5.02 11.63
N HIS A 538 -18.60 -6.12 10.94
CA HIS A 538 -19.31 -6.44 9.70
C HIS A 538 -20.80 -6.70 9.94
N TRP A 539 -21.10 -7.52 10.96
CA TRP A 539 -22.46 -7.86 11.32
C TRP A 539 -23.15 -6.81 12.20
N LYS A 540 -22.41 -5.77 12.63
CA LYS A 540 -22.91 -4.71 13.53
C LYS A 540 -23.48 -5.28 14.83
N ARG A 541 -22.84 -6.31 15.35
CA ARG A 541 -23.32 -7.13 16.44
C ARG A 541 -22.40 -7.01 17.65
N ILE A 542 -23.00 -6.89 18.85
CA ILE A 542 -22.27 -6.89 20.12
C ILE A 542 -22.40 -8.26 20.74
N PHE A 543 -21.29 -8.88 21.06
CA PHE A 543 -21.20 -10.15 21.74
C PHE A 543 -20.65 -9.98 23.16
N SER A 544 -20.94 -10.98 24.01
CA SER A 544 -20.19 -11.20 25.24
C SER A 544 -19.71 -12.63 25.33
N TRP A 545 -18.66 -12.83 26.11
CA TRP A 545 -18.10 -14.14 26.36
C TRP A 545 -17.69 -14.31 27.82
N THR A 546 -18.02 -15.45 28.41
CA THR A 546 -17.48 -15.95 29.67
C THR A 546 -17.22 -17.44 29.54
N LYS A 547 -16.38 -17.99 30.41
CA LYS A 547 -16.10 -19.43 30.43
C LYS A 547 -17.36 -20.28 30.64
N ASP A 548 -18.29 -19.80 31.47
CA ASP A 548 -19.47 -20.56 31.88
C ASP A 548 -20.62 -20.46 30.87
N GLN A 549 -20.78 -19.29 30.22
CA GLN A 549 -21.89 -19.05 29.31
C GLN A 549 -21.51 -19.23 27.83
N GLY A 550 -20.20 -19.26 27.50
CA GLY A 550 -19.72 -19.20 26.14
C GLY A 550 -20.08 -17.88 25.46
N LEU A 551 -20.29 -17.92 24.16
CA LEU A 551 -20.62 -16.77 23.33
C LEU A 551 -22.12 -16.43 23.42
N VAL A 552 -22.43 -15.18 23.72
CA VAL A 552 -23.80 -14.65 23.80
C VAL A 552 -23.92 -13.41 22.92
N VAL A 553 -24.97 -13.34 22.11
CA VAL A 553 -25.35 -12.11 21.39
C VAL A 553 -25.99 -11.16 22.41
N VAL A 554 -25.34 -10.05 22.68
CA VAL A 554 -25.86 -9.03 23.62
C VAL A 554 -26.80 -8.09 22.90
N ARG A 555 -26.43 -7.68 21.68
CA ARG A 555 -27.26 -6.80 20.87
C ARG A 555 -26.95 -7.00 19.39
N ASP A 556 -28.04 -7.08 18.63
CA ASP A 556 -28.04 -7.18 17.17
C ASP A 556 -28.82 -5.97 16.62
N ALA A 557 -28.19 -4.83 16.59
CA ALA A 557 -28.82 -3.57 16.24
C ALA A 557 -28.06 -2.87 15.11
N PRO A 558 -28.74 -2.14 14.22
CA PRO A 558 -28.15 -1.56 13.01
C PRO A 558 -27.34 -0.28 13.24
N LEU A 559 -27.00 0.05 14.48
CA LEU A 559 -26.37 1.32 14.85
C LEU A 559 -24.86 1.35 14.73
N ASP A 560 -24.30 0.52 13.89
CA ASP A 560 -22.89 0.56 13.48
C ASP A 560 -21.88 0.65 14.66
N PRO A 561 -21.93 -0.27 15.63
CA PRO A 561 -21.02 -0.23 16.77
C PRO A 561 -19.59 -0.45 16.34
N VAL A 562 -18.66 0.31 16.92
CA VAL A 562 -17.23 0.26 16.57
C VAL A 562 -16.38 -0.12 17.77
N ASN A 563 -16.68 0.45 18.93
CA ASN A 563 -15.91 0.25 20.14
C ASN A 563 -16.80 0.37 21.38
N LEU A 564 -16.37 -0.22 22.47
CA LEU A 564 -17.13 -0.31 23.71
C LEU A 564 -16.32 0.28 24.87
N ALA A 565 -17.06 0.89 25.82
CA ALA A 565 -16.58 1.19 27.16
C ALA A 565 -17.64 0.76 28.17
N ILE A 566 -17.28 0.64 29.44
CA ILE A 566 -18.21 0.23 30.49
C ILE A 566 -18.07 1.14 31.70
N ASP A 567 -19.19 1.60 32.26
CA ASP A 567 -19.21 2.42 33.47
C ASP A 567 -19.20 1.57 34.76
N ASN A 568 -19.08 2.22 35.91
CA ASN A 568 -19.04 1.51 37.21
C ASN A 568 -20.34 0.79 37.56
N SER A 569 -21.45 1.22 36.99
CA SER A 569 -22.73 0.56 37.16
C SER A 569 -22.95 -0.61 36.21
N GLY A 570 -22.02 -0.83 35.30
CA GLY A 570 -22.06 -1.91 34.31
C GLY A 570 -22.89 -1.59 33.08
N ASN A 571 -23.17 -0.32 32.79
CA ASN A 571 -23.74 0.06 31.51
C ASN A 571 -22.65 0.06 30.44
N LEU A 572 -22.94 -0.54 29.28
CA LEU A 572 -22.11 -0.41 28.08
C LEU A 572 -22.35 0.94 27.43
N MET A 573 -21.29 1.68 27.21
CA MET A 573 -21.26 2.81 26.28
C MET A 573 -20.73 2.29 24.94
N VAL A 574 -21.49 2.54 23.90
CA VAL A 574 -21.18 2.08 22.54
C VAL A 574 -20.82 3.27 21.69
N LEU A 575 -19.59 3.29 21.19
CA LEU A 575 -19.16 4.22 20.16
C LEU A 575 -19.64 3.71 18.81
N SER A 576 -20.40 4.54 18.11
CA SER A 576 -20.96 4.25 16.79
C SER A 576 -20.39 5.19 15.73
N SER A 577 -20.09 4.68 14.56
CA SER A 577 -19.68 5.49 13.41
C SER A 577 -20.86 6.08 12.63
N TYR A 578 -22.08 5.90 13.09
CA TYR A 578 -23.27 6.45 12.46
C TYR A 578 -23.30 7.99 12.51
N GLY A 579 -23.51 8.61 11.34
CA GLY A 579 -23.58 10.07 11.21
C GLY A 579 -22.24 10.76 10.98
N PRO A 580 -22.27 12.09 10.80
CA PRO A 580 -21.07 12.90 10.47
C PRO A 580 -20.11 13.08 11.65
N GLN A 581 -20.62 12.87 12.85
CA GLN A 581 -19.82 12.79 14.08
C GLN A 581 -20.11 11.45 14.71
N ALA A 582 -19.13 10.91 15.43
CA ALA A 582 -19.36 9.69 16.19
C ALA A 582 -20.54 9.91 17.16
N SER A 583 -21.39 8.91 17.22
CA SER A 583 -22.50 8.87 18.18
C SER A 583 -22.16 7.93 19.32
N VAL A 584 -22.61 8.24 20.52
CA VAL A 584 -22.46 7.37 21.68
C VAL A 584 -23.84 7.11 22.26
N TYR A 585 -24.12 5.84 22.47
CA TYR A 585 -25.30 5.42 23.23
C TYR A 585 -24.92 4.47 24.36
N ALA A 586 -25.79 4.33 25.36
CA ALA A 586 -25.56 3.45 26.49
C ALA A 586 -26.77 2.57 26.74
N PHE A 587 -26.52 1.37 27.26
CA PHE A 587 -27.56 0.46 27.74
C PHE A 587 -26.98 -0.50 28.79
N ASP A 588 -27.87 -1.02 29.63
CA ASP A 588 -27.51 -2.06 30.58
C ASP A 588 -27.59 -3.44 29.89
N PRO A 589 -26.47 -4.14 29.67
CA PRO A 589 -26.45 -5.42 28.93
C PRO A 589 -27.12 -6.59 29.71
N ARG A 590 -27.46 -6.38 30.97
CA ARG A 590 -28.14 -7.37 31.83
C ARG A 590 -29.65 -7.27 31.71
N LYS A 591 -30.18 -6.17 31.22
CA LYS A 591 -31.63 -5.95 31.06
C LYS A 591 -32.09 -6.47 29.69
N PRO A 592 -33.23 -7.18 29.67
CA PRO A 592 -33.82 -7.58 28.38
C PRO A 592 -34.37 -6.35 27.65
N GLY A 593 -34.54 -6.48 26.35
CA GLY A 593 -35.11 -5.43 25.52
C GLY A 593 -34.09 -4.64 24.72
N LEU A 594 -34.62 -3.65 23.99
CA LEU A 594 -33.82 -2.87 23.03
C LEU A 594 -33.60 -1.41 23.49
N ASP A 595 -34.01 -1.09 24.70
CA ASP A 595 -33.88 0.25 25.25
C ASP A 595 -32.43 0.70 25.27
N MET A 596 -32.19 1.94 24.86
CA MET A 596 -30.90 2.59 24.90
C MET A 596 -31.05 4.08 25.21
N THR A 597 -30.02 4.65 25.75
CA THR A 597 -29.93 6.08 26.00
C THR A 597 -28.90 6.69 25.08
N MET A 598 -29.32 7.65 24.24
CA MET A 598 -28.36 8.43 23.44
C MET A 598 -27.65 9.40 24.36
N ILE A 599 -26.33 9.32 24.36
CA ILE A 599 -25.48 10.22 25.16
C ILE A 599 -25.13 11.43 24.29
N GLN A 600 -25.56 12.61 24.74
CA GLN A 600 -25.20 13.84 24.06
C GLN A 600 -23.84 14.34 24.54
N PRO A 601 -23.01 14.89 23.67
CA PRO A 601 -21.74 15.46 24.08
C PRO A 601 -21.98 16.73 24.92
N THR A 602 -21.32 16.82 26.05
CA THR A 602 -21.38 17.96 26.94
C THR A 602 -20.09 18.77 26.89
N PRO A 603 -20.16 20.11 26.94
CA PRO A 603 -18.97 20.95 26.99
C PRO A 603 -18.10 20.63 28.22
N VAL A 604 -16.81 20.62 28.03
CA VAL A 604 -15.83 20.53 29.11
C VAL A 604 -15.44 21.94 29.53
N ALA A 605 -15.50 22.24 30.83
CA ALA A 605 -15.00 23.48 31.38
C ALA A 605 -13.46 23.53 31.23
N GLY A 606 -12.97 24.59 30.58
CA GLY A 606 -11.55 24.80 30.36
C GLY A 606 -11.13 24.51 28.90
N ARG A 607 -9.88 24.54 28.63
CA ARG A 607 -9.25 24.61 27.31
C ARG A 607 -9.84 23.75 26.22
N ASN A 608 -10.04 24.36 25.04
CA ASN A 608 -10.23 23.63 23.77
C ASN A 608 -9.04 22.76 23.47
N GLY A 609 -9.28 21.47 23.29
CA GLY A 609 -8.33 20.53 22.68
C GLY A 609 -7.17 20.07 23.57
N GLY A 610 -6.98 18.78 23.64
CA GLY A 610 -5.73 18.18 24.09
C GLY A 610 -4.70 18.20 22.97
N ARG A 611 -3.45 17.96 23.31
CA ARG A 611 -2.41 17.70 22.31
C ARG A 611 -2.61 16.34 21.69
N ILE A 612 -2.37 16.24 20.39
CA ILE A 612 -2.51 15.04 19.63
C ILE A 612 -1.15 14.62 19.15
N ALA A 613 -0.87 13.33 19.27
CA ALA A 613 0.25 12.74 18.57
C ALA A 613 -0.02 12.80 17.09
N VAL A 614 0.62 13.69 16.41
CA VAL A 614 0.58 13.72 14.97
C VAL A 614 1.84 13.05 14.48
N PRO A 615 1.73 11.96 13.74
CA PRO A 615 2.85 11.57 12.92
C PRO A 615 2.93 12.60 11.81
N VAL A 616 3.91 12.90 11.45
CA VAL A 616 4.52 14.05 11.16
C VAL A 616 4.86 14.41 9.79
N ASN A 617 4.37 13.79 8.87
CA ASN A 617 4.45 14.23 7.50
C ASN A 617 3.09 14.78 7.09
N PHE A 618 2.84 16.04 7.31
CA PHE A 618 1.64 16.66 6.77
C PHE A 618 1.99 17.77 5.79
N TRP A 619 1.12 17.94 4.82
CA TRP A 619 1.19 19.04 3.89
C TRP A 619 0.80 20.33 4.60
N GLN A 620 1.67 21.31 4.56
CA GLN A 620 1.34 22.67 5.00
C GLN A 620 1.67 23.64 3.86
N ASN A 621 0.66 24.39 3.41
CA ASN A 621 0.80 25.37 2.33
C ASN A 621 1.35 24.78 1.01
N GLY A 622 0.96 23.56 0.66
CA GLY A 622 1.45 22.89 -0.55
C GLY A 622 2.86 22.31 -0.45
N GLU A 623 3.48 22.40 0.72
CA GLU A 623 4.79 21.79 1.00
C GLU A 623 4.65 20.64 1.99
N PHE A 624 5.38 19.59 1.72
CA PHE A 624 5.53 18.50 2.65
C PHE A 624 6.49 18.92 3.75
N LYS A 625 5.99 19.24 4.93
CA LYS A 625 6.83 19.59 6.06
C LYS A 625 7.04 18.37 6.95
N ASP A 626 8.26 17.96 7.00
CA ASP A 626 8.75 17.05 8.01
C ASP A 626 8.85 17.83 9.32
N GLN A 627 7.82 17.77 10.11
CA GLN A 627 7.74 18.58 11.34
C GLN A 627 8.11 17.82 12.60
N LEU A 628 8.45 16.56 12.48
CA LEU A 628 8.93 15.86 13.63
C LEU A 628 10.42 15.61 13.50
N ASN A 629 11.11 16.16 14.42
CA ASN A 629 12.28 15.50 14.88
C ASN A 629 11.81 14.13 15.42
N PRO A 630 12.15 13.01 14.76
CA PRO A 630 11.78 11.68 15.23
C PRO A 630 12.25 11.40 16.66
N ASP A 631 13.22 12.15 17.16
CA ASP A 631 13.76 12.00 18.50
C ASP A 631 12.92 12.70 19.57
N THR A 632 12.12 13.68 19.22
CA THR A 632 11.36 14.50 20.17
C THR A 632 9.85 14.29 20.11
N TYR A 633 9.32 13.74 19.02
CA TYR A 633 7.87 13.55 18.82
C TYR A 633 7.06 14.76 19.29
N GLU A 634 7.28 15.89 18.63
CA GLU A 634 6.52 17.10 18.94
C GLU A 634 5.05 16.90 18.66
N PHE A 635 4.22 17.26 19.62
CA PHE A 635 2.78 17.22 19.52
C PHE A 635 2.25 18.60 19.32
N THR A 636 1.22 18.69 18.49
CA THR A 636 0.50 19.93 18.30
C THR A 636 -0.96 19.78 18.75
N THR A 637 -1.61 20.86 19.08
CA THR A 637 -3.05 20.87 19.25
C THR A 637 -3.72 20.89 17.89
N LEU A 638 -4.98 20.43 17.82
CA LEU A 638 -5.79 20.63 16.61
C LEU A 638 -5.81 22.09 16.18
N ALA A 639 -5.81 23.03 17.15
CA ALA A 639 -5.76 24.44 16.87
C ALA A 639 -4.49 24.87 16.14
N GLU A 640 -3.36 24.35 16.55
CA GLU A 640 -2.07 24.65 15.92
C GLU A 640 -1.98 24.03 14.52
N MET A 641 -2.50 22.82 14.33
CA MET A 641 -2.52 22.13 13.04
C MET A 641 -3.41 22.84 12.02
N PHE A 642 -4.59 23.28 12.47
CA PHE A 642 -5.61 23.86 11.62
C PHE A 642 -5.78 25.36 11.83
N ALA A 643 -4.81 26.04 12.43
CA ALA A 643 -4.89 27.43 12.84
C ALA A 643 -5.28 28.42 11.74
N ARG A 644 -5.36 27.98 10.50
CA ARG A 644 -5.68 28.84 9.37
C ARG A 644 -7.02 28.57 8.71
N ASP A 645 -7.61 27.37 8.85
CA ASP A 645 -8.70 26.98 7.94
C ASP A 645 -9.91 26.27 8.59
N VAL A 646 -9.83 25.81 9.82
CA VAL A 646 -10.95 25.08 10.46
C VAL A 646 -11.20 25.56 11.87
N ALA A 647 -12.40 26.06 12.12
CA ALA A 647 -12.86 26.32 13.49
C ALA A 647 -12.87 25.00 14.27
N LEU A 648 -12.02 24.88 15.29
CA LEU A 648 -12.04 23.73 16.16
C LEU A 648 -13.37 23.63 16.90
N PRO A 649 -13.96 22.44 17.01
CA PRO A 649 -15.08 22.25 17.91
C PRO A 649 -14.63 22.53 19.34
N LYS A 650 -15.52 23.07 20.14
CA LYS A 650 -15.35 23.16 21.60
C LYS A 650 -15.03 21.76 22.13
N ALA A 651 -14.14 21.65 23.10
CA ALA A 651 -13.88 20.41 23.78
C ALA A 651 -15.19 19.87 24.40
N ASN A 652 -15.55 18.67 24.03
CA ASN A 652 -16.75 17.99 24.50
C ASN A 652 -16.40 16.60 25.03
N GLN A 653 -17.24 16.08 25.86
CA GLN A 653 -17.16 14.72 26.40
C GLN A 653 -18.51 14.04 26.41
N TYR A 654 -18.50 12.72 26.39
CA TYR A 654 -19.68 11.88 26.61
C TYR A 654 -19.62 11.33 28.02
N VAL A 655 -20.61 11.62 28.84
CA VAL A 655 -20.69 11.17 30.24
C VAL A 655 -21.63 9.98 30.33
N SER A 656 -21.19 8.91 30.99
CA SER A 656 -22.01 7.71 31.21
C SER A 656 -23.24 7.99 32.06
N PRO A 657 -24.29 7.15 31.99
CA PRO A 657 -25.52 7.33 32.75
C PRO A 657 -25.31 7.44 34.26
N ASP A 658 -24.33 6.78 34.84
CA ASP A 658 -23.98 6.84 36.24
C ASP A 658 -22.98 7.95 36.60
N GLY A 659 -22.48 8.68 35.59
CA GLY A 659 -21.50 9.76 35.76
C GLY A 659 -20.07 9.30 36.06
N SER A 660 -19.82 8.01 36.14
CA SER A 660 -18.49 7.49 36.54
C SER A 660 -17.47 7.46 35.40
N LEU A 661 -17.92 7.56 34.15
CA LEU A 661 -17.09 7.53 32.96
C LEU A 661 -17.37 8.76 32.09
N ALA A 662 -16.32 9.48 31.75
CA ALA A 662 -16.36 10.55 30.76
C ALA A 662 -15.39 10.25 29.63
N LEU A 663 -15.91 10.12 28.42
CA LEU A 663 -15.15 9.84 27.21
C LEU A 663 -14.99 11.11 26.37
N PRO A 664 -13.86 11.32 25.71
CA PRO A 664 -13.68 12.45 24.80
C PRO A 664 -14.67 12.34 23.63
N ALA A 665 -15.09 13.50 23.10
CA ALA A 665 -15.91 13.53 21.92
C ALA A 665 -15.09 13.19 20.68
N TYR A 666 -15.52 12.16 19.98
CA TYR A 666 -14.88 11.64 18.78
C TYR A 666 -15.38 12.36 17.53
N ARG A 667 -14.53 12.49 16.54
CA ARG A 667 -14.88 13.04 15.23
C ARG A 667 -14.79 11.98 14.17
N VAL A 668 -15.76 12.03 13.28
CA VAL A 668 -15.70 11.34 11.98
C VAL A 668 -15.20 12.35 10.97
N LEU A 669 -14.10 12.04 10.31
CA LEU A 669 -13.57 12.85 9.22
C LEU A 669 -14.04 12.26 7.90
N ARG A 670 -14.48 13.14 7.00
CA ARG A 670 -15.03 12.74 5.70
C ARG A 670 -13.95 12.85 4.63
N GLN A 671 -13.91 11.89 3.72
CA GLN A 671 -13.10 11.99 2.52
C GLN A 671 -13.66 13.12 1.63
N GLY A 672 -12.79 13.94 1.07
CA GLY A 672 -13.21 15.09 0.25
C GLY A 672 -13.55 16.34 1.06
N ALA A 673 -13.49 16.33 2.39
CA ALA A 673 -13.11 17.54 3.07
C ALA A 673 -11.78 17.95 2.46
N GLU A 674 -11.71 19.11 1.85
CA GLU A 674 -10.51 19.61 1.15
C GLU A 674 -9.28 19.74 2.07
N ASP A 675 -9.43 19.28 3.27
CA ASP A 675 -8.50 19.31 4.34
C ASP A 675 -7.79 17.97 4.47
N HIS A 676 -6.78 17.79 3.64
CA HIS A 676 -5.85 16.67 3.74
C HIS A 676 -5.22 16.53 5.12
N LEU A 677 -5.11 17.59 5.86
CA LEU A 677 -4.55 17.61 7.21
C LEU A 677 -5.49 16.90 8.19
N GLY A 678 -6.79 17.19 8.12
CA GLY A 678 -7.78 16.54 8.96
C GLY A 678 -7.85 15.03 8.74
N TRP A 679 -7.78 14.59 7.50
CA TRP A 679 -7.78 13.18 7.16
C TRP A 679 -6.52 12.46 7.66
N ARG A 680 -5.35 13.04 7.44
CA ARG A 680 -4.08 12.51 7.95
C ARG A 680 -4.01 12.53 9.46
N TRP A 681 -4.58 13.53 10.08
CA TRP A 681 -4.66 13.59 11.51
C TRP A 681 -5.49 12.44 12.10
N ALA A 682 -6.59 12.10 11.47
CA ALA A 682 -7.35 10.91 11.88
C ALA A 682 -6.52 9.64 11.71
N ASP A 683 -5.77 9.52 10.62
CA ASP A 683 -4.89 8.39 10.38
C ASP A 683 -3.83 8.23 11.47
N SER A 684 -3.35 9.31 12.03
CA SER A 684 -2.32 9.25 13.07
C SER A 684 -2.74 8.52 14.33
N LEU A 685 -4.02 8.55 14.64
CA LEU A 685 -4.60 7.86 15.79
C LEU A 685 -5.18 6.50 15.43
N GLN A 686 -4.94 6.02 14.25
CA GLN A 686 -5.48 4.78 13.72
C GLN A 686 -4.93 3.59 14.41
N THR A 687 -5.72 2.99 15.18
CA THR A 687 -5.38 1.72 15.78
C THR A 687 -6.64 0.88 15.92
N HIS A 688 -6.49 -0.43 15.95
CA HIS A 688 -7.55 -1.30 16.43
C HIS A 688 -7.77 -1.13 17.91
N GLY A 689 -6.78 -0.62 18.60
CA GLY A 689 -6.87 -0.19 19.96
C GLY A 689 -7.28 1.27 20.07
N PHE A 690 -8.29 1.71 19.29
CA PHE A 690 -8.87 3.01 19.57
C PHE A 690 -9.33 3.05 21.01
N VAL A 691 -8.76 3.96 21.77
CA VAL A 691 -8.83 3.89 23.21
C VAL A 691 -10.12 4.53 23.69
N THR A 692 -11.06 3.75 24.11
CA THR A 692 -12.18 4.21 24.94
C THR A 692 -11.69 4.33 26.39
N ALA A 693 -11.05 5.43 26.70
CA ALA A 693 -10.55 5.73 28.03
C ALA A 693 -11.14 7.03 28.55
N PRO A 694 -11.30 7.15 29.88
CA PRO A 694 -11.80 8.38 30.48
C PRO A 694 -10.82 9.52 30.23
N VAL A 695 -11.38 10.73 30.15
CA VAL A 695 -10.61 11.97 30.14
C VAL A 695 -9.72 12.05 31.39
N GLY A 696 -8.43 12.36 31.19
CA GLY A 696 -7.45 12.36 32.25
C GLY A 696 -6.80 11.00 32.53
N GLY A 697 -7.35 9.92 31.99
CA GLY A 697 -6.78 8.57 32.10
C GLY A 697 -5.51 8.39 31.27
N ARG A 698 -4.56 7.64 31.80
CA ARG A 698 -3.39 7.23 31.03
C ARG A 698 -3.71 5.97 30.22
N VAL A 699 -3.28 5.98 28.98
CA VAL A 699 -3.53 4.91 28.01
C VAL A 699 -2.26 4.48 27.33
N VAL A 700 -2.26 3.25 26.84
CA VAL A 700 -1.28 2.74 25.89
C VAL A 700 -2.01 2.46 24.58
N PHE A 701 -1.46 2.92 23.50
CA PHE A 701 -2.07 2.78 22.17
C PHE A 701 -1.00 2.63 21.10
N THR A 702 -1.36 2.06 19.98
CA THR A 702 -0.48 1.95 18.83
C THR A 702 -0.79 3.06 17.83
N ASN A 703 0.24 3.58 17.18
CA ASN A 703 0.09 4.48 16.05
C ASN A 703 0.36 3.68 14.76
N GLY A 704 -0.68 3.47 13.99
CA GLY A 704 -0.58 2.67 12.79
C GLY A 704 0.18 3.31 11.64
N SER A 705 0.26 4.64 11.60
CA SER A 705 1.03 5.35 10.58
C SER A 705 2.54 5.26 10.83
N GLU A 706 2.94 5.11 12.09
CA GLU A 706 4.36 4.96 12.46
C GLU A 706 4.74 3.53 12.79
N ASN A 707 3.76 2.65 12.94
CA ASN A 707 3.93 1.28 13.42
C ASN A 707 4.66 1.21 14.78
N ARG A 708 4.26 2.10 15.70
CA ARG A 708 4.84 2.28 17.04
C ARG A 708 3.77 2.27 18.11
N THR A 709 4.18 1.97 19.32
CA THR A 709 3.31 1.97 20.51
C THR A 709 3.72 3.08 21.46
N PHE A 710 2.74 3.84 21.90
CA PHE A 710 2.91 4.97 22.82
C PHE A 710 2.05 4.83 24.06
N SER A 711 2.43 5.55 25.11
CA SER A 711 1.55 5.86 26.25
C SER A 711 1.31 7.36 26.35
N GLY A 712 0.13 7.74 26.82
CA GLY A 712 -0.21 9.15 26.97
C GLY A 712 -1.43 9.36 27.86
N VAL A 713 -1.85 10.61 28.05
CA VAL A 713 -3.01 11.01 28.83
C VAL A 713 -4.08 11.55 27.92
N VAL A 714 -5.29 11.02 28.03
CA VAL A 714 -6.43 11.44 27.19
C VAL A 714 -6.95 12.80 27.63
N GLY A 715 -6.97 13.76 26.69
CA GLY A 715 -7.56 15.07 26.89
C GLY A 715 -9.05 15.13 26.57
N ALA A 716 -9.73 16.14 27.06
CA ALA A 716 -11.17 16.32 26.89
C ALA A 716 -11.64 16.42 25.43
N GLY A 717 -10.79 16.92 24.54
CA GLY A 717 -11.08 17.04 23.10
C GLY A 717 -10.68 15.81 22.29
N GLY A 718 -10.34 14.69 22.92
CA GLY A 718 -9.86 13.47 22.22
C GLY A 718 -8.36 13.47 21.92
N GLY A 719 -7.66 14.54 22.20
CA GLY A 719 -6.20 14.62 22.06
C GLY A 719 -5.48 13.85 23.15
N ILE A 720 -4.20 13.54 22.93
CA ILE A 720 -3.35 12.82 23.87
C ILE A 720 -2.16 13.70 24.24
N THR A 721 -1.90 13.82 25.53
CA THR A 721 -0.79 14.58 26.11
C THR A 721 0.17 13.67 26.86
N ASP A 722 1.32 14.19 27.30
CA ASP A 722 2.35 13.42 28.02
C ASP A 722 2.72 12.11 27.31
N LEU A 723 2.96 12.21 26.02
CA LEU A 723 3.25 11.09 25.16
C LEU A 723 4.63 10.54 25.39
N LYS A 724 4.73 9.22 25.46
CA LYS A 724 6.00 8.49 25.62
C LYS A 724 6.02 7.30 24.68
N LEU A 725 7.12 7.11 23.98
CA LEU A 725 7.35 5.91 23.19
C LEU A 725 7.51 4.71 24.12
N VAL A 726 6.75 3.65 23.86
CA VAL A 726 6.82 2.39 24.59
C VAL A 726 7.57 1.34 23.77
N ALA A 727 7.29 1.23 22.49
CA ALA A 727 7.92 0.26 21.60
C ALA A 727 7.98 0.76 20.16
N ASN A 728 9.05 0.41 19.45
CA ASN A 728 9.21 0.64 18.00
C ASN A 728 8.46 -0.40 17.16
N ARG A 729 7.38 -0.93 17.68
CA ARG A 729 6.49 -1.89 17.04
C ARG A 729 5.06 -1.58 17.46
N GLY A 730 4.14 -1.71 16.56
CA GLY A 730 2.72 -1.44 16.79
C GLY A 730 1.94 -1.65 15.49
N GLY A 731 0.74 -1.16 15.43
CA GLY A 731 -0.06 -1.24 14.22
C GLY A 731 -1.47 -1.77 14.48
N GLU A 732 -1.61 -2.76 15.33
CA GLU A 732 -2.88 -3.23 15.90
C GLU A 732 -3.01 -2.75 17.34
N GLY A 733 -3.78 -3.47 18.17
CA GLY A 733 -4.05 -3.08 19.54
C GLY A 733 -2.87 -3.29 20.49
N ALA A 734 -2.96 -2.63 21.65
CA ALA A 734 -2.06 -2.86 22.77
C ALA A 734 -2.84 -2.95 24.07
N ALA A 735 -2.31 -3.69 25.05
CA ALA A 735 -2.87 -3.81 26.38
C ALA A 735 -1.79 -3.83 27.46
N VAL A 736 -2.13 -3.33 28.65
CA VAL A 736 -1.22 -3.31 29.80
C VAL A 736 -1.63 -4.41 30.77
N ALA A 737 -0.70 -5.30 31.06
CA ALA A 737 -0.90 -6.35 32.05
C ALA A 737 -0.87 -5.80 33.50
N PRO A 738 -1.43 -6.53 34.49
CA PRO A 738 -1.41 -6.09 35.90
C PRO A 738 -0.01 -5.82 36.45
N ASN A 739 1.01 -6.51 35.97
CA ASN A 739 2.42 -6.29 36.34
C ASN A 739 3.06 -5.06 35.67
N GLY A 740 2.32 -4.41 34.74
CA GLY A 740 2.75 -3.22 34.00
C GLY A 740 3.51 -3.52 32.71
N ASP A 741 3.66 -4.77 32.29
CA ASP A 741 4.19 -5.11 30.98
C ASP A 741 3.16 -4.76 29.89
N VAL A 742 3.66 -4.32 28.73
CA VAL A 742 2.83 -3.92 27.60
C VAL A 742 2.83 -5.02 26.55
N TYR A 743 1.66 -5.46 26.20
CA TYR A 743 1.42 -6.45 25.15
C TYR A 743 0.98 -5.72 23.88
N VAL A 744 1.67 -5.96 22.78
CA VAL A 744 1.48 -5.26 21.51
C VAL A 744 1.13 -6.25 20.41
N ALA A 745 0.00 -6.05 19.77
CA ALA A 745 -0.42 -6.82 18.61
C ALA A 745 0.23 -6.25 17.34
N ASN A 746 1.01 -7.08 16.65
CA ASN A 746 1.62 -6.74 15.36
C ASN A 746 2.01 -8.02 14.61
N GLY A 747 1.07 -8.62 13.92
CA GLY A 747 1.24 -9.95 13.31
C GLY A 747 1.23 -11.11 14.31
N GLN A 748 1.86 -10.91 15.46
CA GLN A 748 1.85 -11.73 16.65
C GLN A 748 1.66 -10.83 17.88
N VAL A 749 1.68 -11.38 19.08
CA VAL A 749 1.66 -10.59 20.31
C VAL A 749 3.08 -10.50 20.87
N PHE A 750 3.60 -9.29 20.97
CA PHE A 750 4.92 -9.00 21.53
C PHE A 750 4.78 -8.41 22.94
N ILE A 751 5.66 -8.79 23.84
CA ILE A 751 5.63 -8.39 25.25
C ILE A 751 6.82 -7.47 25.52
N TYR A 752 6.55 -6.28 26.04
CA TYR A 752 7.55 -5.28 26.39
C TYR A 752 7.49 -4.99 27.88
N GLY A 753 8.68 -4.87 28.49
CA GLY A 753 8.79 -4.42 29.86
C GLY A 753 8.58 -2.90 29.98
N LYS A 754 8.48 -2.41 31.22
CA LYS A 754 8.39 -0.96 31.53
C LYS A 754 9.60 -0.16 31.02
N ASP A 755 10.71 -0.82 30.78
CA ASP A 755 11.93 -0.26 30.18
C ASP A 755 11.92 -0.23 28.65
N GLY A 756 10.81 -0.61 28.02
CA GLY A 756 10.66 -0.67 26.57
C GLY A 756 11.37 -1.85 25.88
N LYS A 757 12.01 -2.74 26.66
CA LYS A 757 12.68 -3.91 26.09
C LYS A 757 11.71 -5.04 25.85
N GLN A 758 11.85 -5.71 24.71
CA GLN A 758 11.05 -6.90 24.39
C GLN A 758 11.45 -8.04 25.31
N LYS A 759 10.48 -8.57 26.05
CA LYS A 759 10.64 -9.69 27.00
C LYS A 759 10.22 -11.03 26.40
N GLY A 760 9.30 -11.03 25.47
CA GLY A 760 8.76 -12.27 24.93
C GLY A 760 7.81 -12.06 23.77
N ARG A 761 7.21 -13.17 23.34
CA ARG A 761 6.25 -13.25 22.25
C ARG A 761 5.23 -14.34 22.51
N ILE A 762 4.01 -14.14 22.04
CA ILE A 762 2.96 -15.16 22.00
C ILE A 762 2.56 -15.33 20.53
N ASP A 763 2.69 -16.55 20.03
CA ASP A 763 2.27 -16.88 18.67
C ASP A 763 0.76 -17.17 18.66
N VAL A 764 0.04 -16.51 17.77
CA VAL A 764 -1.40 -16.63 17.58
C VAL A 764 -1.68 -17.20 16.19
N PRO A 765 -2.62 -18.15 16.05
CA PRO A 765 -2.94 -18.75 14.74
C PRO A 765 -3.37 -17.73 13.67
N GLU A 766 -4.08 -16.68 14.07
CA GLU A 766 -4.49 -15.57 13.20
C GLU A 766 -3.84 -14.26 13.66
N ARG A 767 -3.83 -13.25 12.79
CA ARG A 767 -3.34 -11.92 13.13
C ARG A 767 -4.16 -11.31 14.27
N PRO A 768 -3.53 -10.97 15.42
CA PRO A 768 -4.23 -10.31 16.51
C PRO A 768 -4.57 -8.86 16.15
N LEU A 769 -5.79 -8.43 16.44
CA LEU A 769 -6.27 -7.06 16.21
C LEU A 769 -6.35 -6.27 17.51
N GLN A 770 -6.94 -6.87 18.55
CA GLN A 770 -7.08 -6.22 19.85
C GLN A 770 -6.74 -7.20 20.98
N LEU A 771 -6.19 -6.66 22.05
CA LEU A 771 -5.77 -7.37 23.24
C LEU A 771 -6.50 -6.81 24.46
N LEU A 772 -7.02 -7.69 25.31
CA LEU A 772 -7.73 -7.27 26.52
C LEU A 772 -7.41 -8.24 27.67
N PHE A 773 -7.11 -7.68 28.84
CA PHE A 773 -6.95 -8.48 30.05
C PHE A 773 -8.29 -8.62 30.79
N GLY A 774 -8.66 -9.85 31.10
CA GLY A 774 -9.91 -10.16 31.78
C GLY A 774 -9.85 -11.49 32.53
N GLY A 775 -11.01 -12.12 32.68
CA GLY A 775 -11.18 -13.25 33.59
C GLY A 775 -11.22 -12.83 35.06
N ALA A 776 -11.60 -13.72 35.95
CA ALA A 776 -11.82 -13.42 37.38
C ALA A 776 -10.60 -12.81 38.10
N ASN A 777 -9.39 -13.11 37.63
CA ASN A 777 -8.13 -12.64 38.25
C ASN A 777 -7.39 -11.61 37.34
N LYS A 778 -7.99 -11.16 36.24
CA LYS A 778 -7.38 -10.30 35.22
C LYS A 778 -6.09 -10.85 34.58
N ARG A 779 -5.88 -12.17 34.65
CA ARG A 779 -4.72 -12.87 34.07
C ARG A 779 -5.04 -13.60 32.77
N THR A 780 -6.26 -13.51 32.27
CA THR A 780 -6.62 -14.01 30.97
C THR A 780 -6.40 -12.91 29.93
N LEU A 781 -5.47 -13.13 29.01
CA LEU A 781 -5.33 -12.28 27.84
C LEU A 781 -6.28 -12.79 26.76
N PHE A 782 -7.33 -12.03 26.49
CA PHE A 782 -8.19 -12.22 25.32
C PHE A 782 -7.54 -11.59 24.10
N ILE A 783 -7.55 -12.31 22.99
CA ILE A 783 -6.94 -11.91 21.72
C ILE A 783 -8.03 -11.99 20.66
N LEU A 784 -8.45 -10.83 20.17
CA LEU A 784 -9.45 -10.69 19.13
C LEU A 784 -8.74 -10.65 17.78
N THR A 785 -9.24 -11.45 16.84
CA THR A 785 -8.73 -11.53 15.46
C THR A 785 -9.85 -11.24 14.47
N HIS A 786 -9.64 -11.44 13.16
CA HIS A 786 -10.75 -11.30 12.22
C HIS A 786 -11.83 -12.38 12.41
N HIS A 787 -11.41 -13.63 12.56
CA HIS A 787 -12.35 -14.76 12.45
C HIS A 787 -12.54 -15.54 13.74
N ALA A 788 -11.75 -15.25 14.78
CA ALA A 788 -11.80 -16.00 16.01
C ALA A 788 -11.46 -15.18 17.26
N LEU A 789 -11.95 -15.63 18.39
CA LEU A 789 -11.54 -15.20 19.73
C LEU A 789 -10.60 -16.24 20.31
N TYR A 790 -9.41 -15.79 20.68
CA TYR A 790 -8.41 -16.60 21.37
C TYR A 790 -8.18 -16.10 22.77
N ALA A 791 -7.58 -16.94 23.62
CA ALA A 791 -7.11 -16.55 24.94
C ALA A 791 -5.87 -17.34 25.37
N THR A 792 -5.10 -16.72 26.26
CA THR A 792 -4.01 -17.37 26.98
C THR A 792 -3.96 -16.87 28.43
N GLN A 793 -3.43 -17.69 29.32
CA GLN A 793 -3.18 -17.28 30.71
C GLN A 793 -1.79 -16.66 30.78
N ILE A 794 -1.69 -15.54 31.49
CA ILE A 794 -0.40 -14.92 31.82
C ILE A 794 -0.05 -15.26 33.28
N ASN A 795 1.23 -15.49 33.52
CA ASN A 795 1.75 -15.80 34.87
C ASN A 795 1.76 -14.58 35.79
#